data_a7d0cfa233942f0699ac085ae1bc2996
#
_entry.id   a7d0cfa233942f0699ac085ae1bc2996
#
_cell.length_a   1.000
_cell.length_b   1.000
_cell.length_c   1.000
_cell.angle_alpha   90.00
_cell.angle_beta   90.00
_cell.angle_gamma   90.00
#
_symmetry.space_group_name_H-M   'P 1'
#
loop_
_entity.id
_entity.type
_entity.pdbx_description
1 polymer ?
#
loop_
_entity_poly.entity_id
_entity_poly.type
_entity_poly.pdbx_seq_one_letter_code
_entity_poly.pdbx_strand_id
1 'polypeptide(L)'
;VGSEMCIRDSIHIYYPLSSGGGGRRLFRKVGNKSSEFDPSLVEPRTDGSYLYEEFMDVNNAEDIKVYTIGPVFSHAETRKSPVVDGLVKRNPDGKEIRHVAELSAEERDMARRITMAFKQFICGFDLLRVQQQSYVIDVNGWSFVKGNDDYYDQCARILCQFCEAHRIARPLRPPSEDVRAIEETSSWVLKANVTVFRHGDRTPKQKIKRSYKTRDAWTAPLVELMHGCREEIILRSHFDVVLHALDKAKELDGADAHDLSFVSDIIQRKMSFPGTKIQLKPSYHHDQLEKVQLVIKWGGEFSHAAIHQARDYGINLRRDILIMNKEALDHCTIYTSSERRVLASAETFAQAFLDGSESDAPKNMIVRKDLLDDSNAAKDLMDNVKEELRARLQPTPENAHIRPEHWPKDLPPPSLIGTEIQKLLHSLGETMHENFSKLDVDAIQDRWCTHETPALFCERWDKMIEDFDSPNEPSRASELADMLSHDGLHNRAFLETIFSRAEDDEAHKLERLHHLYRMSLALFDYICPREYGITPEQKEHIGLLTSQPLLQSIVQNLQVSEDVKGMCTFYFTKESHVHTLLNLLLSSHLSIIMPRMPPMDYFSSITFEVYERERPTSATHAASSKPERSLVISVSEGAHSSEVLFIRLDARHALTPLPSRPLTSHMDFDESISKLSSLCQKRDALDTRRGLIEGSAVYFGKPEDEEHVVPIRSRGASASP
;
A
#
# COMPACT_ATOMS: atom_id res chain seq x y z
N VAL A 1 15.10 -27.28 -5.42
CA VAL A 1 13.74 -27.55 -5.90
C VAL A 1 12.91 -26.34 -5.61
N GLY A 2 12.67 -25.53 -6.63
CA GLY A 2 11.92 -24.30 -6.52
C GLY A 2 10.49 -24.53 -6.03
N SER A 3 9.93 -23.53 -5.35
CA SER A 3 8.55 -23.51 -4.91
C SER A 3 7.59 -23.91 -6.03
N GLU A 4 6.48 -24.53 -5.71
CA GLU A 4 5.46 -24.99 -6.66
C GLU A 4 4.97 -23.96 -7.68
N MET A 5 5.27 -22.68 -7.50
CA MET A 5 4.88 -21.57 -8.39
C MET A 5 5.79 -21.36 -9.60
N CYS A 6 7.02 -21.86 -9.60
CA CYS A 6 8.00 -21.58 -10.66
C CYS A 6 8.11 -22.66 -11.72
N ILE A 7 7.44 -23.81 -11.58
CA ILE A 7 7.56 -24.94 -12.52
C ILE A 7 6.45 -24.83 -13.57
N ARG A 8 6.58 -23.89 -14.51
CA ARG A 8 5.88 -23.97 -15.81
C ARG A 8 6.65 -24.82 -16.80
N ASP A 9 7.96 -24.93 -16.65
CA ASP A 9 8.86 -25.67 -17.53
C ASP A 9 9.42 -26.90 -16.84
N SER A 10 9.88 -27.88 -17.62
CA SER A 10 10.41 -29.14 -17.14
C SER A 10 11.75 -28.93 -16.42
N ILE A 11 11.91 -29.55 -15.24
CA ILE A 11 13.23 -29.74 -14.62
C ILE A 11 13.91 -30.90 -15.32
N HIS A 12 15.16 -30.72 -15.69
CA HIS A 12 15.99 -31.76 -16.30
C HIS A 12 17.08 -32.20 -15.33
N ILE A 13 17.27 -33.52 -15.19
CA ILE A 13 18.40 -34.14 -14.49
C ILE A 13 19.28 -34.76 -15.55
N TYR A 14 20.56 -34.40 -15.58
CA TYR A 14 21.53 -34.96 -16.51
C TYR A 14 22.43 -35.94 -15.78
N TYR A 15 22.60 -37.14 -16.33
CA TYR A 15 23.49 -38.14 -15.76
C TYR A 15 24.87 -38.09 -16.42
N PRO A 16 25.96 -38.30 -15.67
CA PRO A 16 27.28 -38.28 -16.22
C PRO A 16 27.46 -39.45 -17.22
N LEU A 17 28.29 -39.23 -18.24
CA LEU A 17 28.60 -40.24 -19.25
C LEU A 17 29.15 -41.54 -18.65
N SER A 18 29.85 -41.46 -17.51
CA SER A 18 30.33 -42.63 -16.76
C SER A 18 29.22 -43.57 -16.27
N SER A 19 27.99 -43.06 -16.14
CA SER A 19 26.81 -43.84 -15.76
C SER A 19 25.90 -44.18 -16.94
N GLY A 20 26.37 -44.00 -18.17
CA GLY A 20 25.61 -44.28 -19.40
C GLY A 20 25.00 -43.05 -20.06
N GLY A 21 25.09 -41.88 -19.44
CA GLY A 21 24.55 -40.62 -19.96
C GLY A 21 23.01 -40.55 -19.96
N GLY A 22 22.48 -39.63 -20.72
CA GLY A 22 21.05 -39.37 -20.78
C GLY A 22 20.56 -38.47 -19.63
N GLY A 23 19.26 -38.34 -19.52
CA GLY A 23 18.70 -37.48 -18.48
C GLY A 23 17.27 -37.89 -18.12
N ARG A 24 16.73 -37.19 -17.11
CA ARG A 24 15.31 -37.28 -16.75
C ARG A 24 14.66 -35.93 -16.90
N ARG A 25 13.48 -35.90 -17.51
CA ARG A 25 12.55 -34.79 -17.44
C ARG A 25 11.59 -35.01 -16.30
N LEU A 26 11.57 -34.07 -15.38
CA LEU A 26 10.54 -34.00 -14.36
C LEU A 26 9.50 -32.96 -14.82
N PHE A 27 8.23 -33.35 -14.79
CA PHE A 27 7.16 -32.42 -15.12
C PHE A 27 5.95 -32.69 -14.23
N ARG A 28 5.17 -31.66 -13.98
CA ARG A 28 3.94 -31.77 -13.24
C ARG A 28 2.85 -32.30 -14.17
N LYS A 29 2.48 -33.57 -14.03
CA LYS A 29 1.33 -34.17 -14.73
C LYS A 29 0.17 -34.42 -13.77
N VAL A 30 -1.04 -34.25 -14.32
CA VAL A 30 -2.23 -34.78 -13.69
C VAL A 30 -2.14 -36.29 -13.81
N GLY A 31 -1.80 -37.01 -12.72
CA GLY A 31 -1.57 -38.44 -12.67
C GLY A 31 -0.28 -38.83 -11.94
N ASN A 32 0.09 -40.09 -11.99
CA ASN A 32 1.16 -40.65 -11.16
C ASN A 32 2.57 -40.49 -11.70
N LYS A 33 2.76 -40.05 -12.96
CA LYS A 33 4.09 -39.88 -13.55
C LYS A 33 4.61 -38.46 -13.27
N SER A 34 5.69 -38.36 -12.53
CA SER A 34 6.36 -37.09 -12.24
C SER A 34 7.73 -36.94 -12.94
N SER A 35 8.28 -38.01 -13.52
CA SER A 35 9.50 -37.94 -14.33
C SER A 35 9.52 -39.02 -15.42
N GLU A 36 10.31 -38.75 -16.46
CA GLU A 36 10.52 -39.66 -17.60
C GLU A 36 11.98 -39.64 -17.98
N PHE A 37 12.57 -40.83 -18.21
CA PHE A 37 13.94 -40.91 -18.72
C PHE A 37 13.98 -40.59 -20.20
N ASP A 38 14.91 -39.73 -20.58
CA ASP A 38 15.12 -39.30 -21.96
C ASP A 38 16.60 -39.47 -22.32
N PRO A 39 16.94 -40.47 -23.15
CA PRO A 39 18.33 -40.72 -23.55
C PRO A 39 18.95 -39.61 -24.40
N SER A 40 18.14 -38.74 -24.99
CA SER A 40 18.61 -37.62 -25.81
C SER A 40 19.09 -36.43 -25.02
N LEU A 41 18.83 -36.38 -23.70
CA LEU A 41 19.29 -35.33 -22.81
C LEU A 41 20.77 -35.51 -22.45
N VAL A 42 21.67 -35.14 -23.34
CA VAL A 42 23.11 -35.34 -23.21
C VAL A 42 23.80 -34.09 -22.62
N GLU A 43 23.33 -32.90 -22.96
CA GLU A 43 23.92 -31.64 -22.54
C GLU A 43 22.90 -30.74 -21.83
N PRO A 44 23.34 -29.99 -20.79
CA PRO A 44 22.49 -28.99 -20.15
C PRO A 44 22.02 -27.92 -21.14
N ARG A 45 20.80 -27.44 -20.94
CA ARG A 45 20.23 -26.36 -21.74
C ARG A 45 20.96 -25.04 -21.46
N THR A 46 21.28 -24.31 -22.54
CA THR A 46 21.96 -23.01 -22.50
C THR A 46 21.21 -21.91 -23.28
N ASP A 47 20.00 -22.23 -23.78
CA ASP A 47 19.16 -21.40 -24.64
C ASP A 47 18.28 -20.40 -23.87
N GLY A 48 18.51 -20.24 -22.55
CA GLY A 48 17.76 -19.35 -21.67
C GLY A 48 18.42 -19.17 -20.31
N SER A 49 17.68 -18.67 -19.35
CA SER A 49 18.12 -18.54 -17.95
C SER A 49 17.74 -19.79 -17.15
N TYR A 50 18.73 -20.46 -16.61
CA TYR A 50 18.56 -21.72 -15.87
C TYR A 50 19.31 -21.67 -14.54
N LEU A 51 18.80 -22.37 -13.54
CA LEU A 51 19.53 -22.70 -12.34
C LEU A 51 20.11 -24.10 -12.48
N TYR A 52 21.41 -24.22 -12.30
CA TYR A 52 22.13 -25.50 -12.33
C TYR A 52 22.53 -25.86 -10.92
N GLU A 53 22.12 -27.06 -10.49
CA GLU A 53 22.42 -27.60 -9.15
C GLU A 53 23.06 -28.96 -9.27
N GLU A 54 23.96 -29.30 -8.35
CA GLU A 54 24.54 -30.63 -8.28
C GLU A 54 23.45 -31.65 -7.91
N PHE A 55 23.39 -32.75 -8.66
CA PHE A 55 22.46 -33.85 -8.35
C PHE A 55 23.03 -34.68 -7.19
N MET A 56 22.24 -34.85 -6.15
CA MET A 56 22.59 -35.66 -4.98
C MET A 56 21.92 -37.01 -5.05
N ASP A 57 22.72 -38.10 -4.97
CA ASP A 57 22.21 -39.48 -4.89
C ASP A 57 21.85 -39.78 -3.43
N VAL A 58 20.55 -39.74 -3.16
CA VAL A 58 20.01 -39.86 -1.81
C VAL A 58 19.95 -41.31 -1.31
N ASN A 59 20.24 -41.49 -0.01
CA ASN A 59 20.17 -42.76 0.63
C ASN A 59 18.73 -43.35 0.54
N ASN A 60 18.64 -44.64 0.25
CA ASN A 60 17.37 -45.37 0.14
C ASN A 60 16.38 -44.83 -0.89
N ALA A 61 16.80 -43.89 -1.75
CA ALA A 61 15.92 -43.21 -2.70
C ALA A 61 14.72 -42.53 -2.02
N GLU A 62 14.94 -41.88 -0.89
CA GLU A 62 13.94 -41.22 -0.08
C GLU A 62 14.23 -39.75 0.15
N ASP A 63 13.20 -38.93 0.04
CA ASP A 63 13.22 -37.52 0.50
C ASP A 63 12.65 -37.48 1.92
N ILE A 64 13.22 -36.65 2.77
CA ILE A 64 12.77 -36.46 4.15
C ILE A 64 12.15 -35.07 4.27
N LYS A 65 10.93 -35.03 4.77
CA LYS A 65 10.27 -33.77 5.10
C LYS A 65 10.22 -33.59 6.61
N VAL A 66 10.85 -32.52 7.09
CA VAL A 66 10.92 -32.20 8.51
C VAL A 66 9.95 -31.05 8.81
N TYR A 67 9.25 -31.16 9.93
CA TYR A 67 8.31 -30.16 10.43
C TYR A 67 8.72 -29.75 11.84
N THR A 68 8.73 -28.45 12.12
CA THR A 68 9.12 -27.92 13.42
C THR A 68 7.99 -27.13 14.07
N ILE A 69 7.92 -27.18 15.39
CA ILE A 69 7.05 -26.33 16.22
C ILE A 69 7.94 -25.75 17.31
N GLY A 70 8.33 -24.49 17.13
CA GLY A 70 9.38 -23.90 17.91
C GLY A 70 10.76 -24.57 17.73
N PRO A 71 11.77 -24.13 18.46
CA PRO A 71 13.14 -24.61 18.30
C PRO A 71 13.40 -25.99 18.96
N VAL A 72 12.41 -26.55 19.68
CA VAL A 72 12.62 -27.77 20.51
C VAL A 72 11.96 -29.01 19.91
N PHE A 73 10.85 -28.84 19.20
CA PHE A 73 10.10 -29.96 18.64
C PHE A 73 10.30 -30.06 17.14
N SER A 74 10.61 -31.27 16.67
CA SER A 74 10.68 -31.61 15.26
C SER A 74 10.10 -33.00 14.99
N HIS A 75 9.36 -33.12 13.91
CA HIS A 75 8.77 -34.36 13.39
C HIS A 75 9.25 -34.54 11.95
N ALA A 76 9.51 -35.75 11.55
CA ALA A 76 9.96 -36.04 10.19
C ALA A 76 9.20 -37.22 9.56
N GLU A 77 8.96 -37.10 8.26
CA GLU A 77 8.37 -38.12 7.43
C GLU A 77 9.23 -38.39 6.20
N THR A 78 9.41 -39.63 5.82
CA THR A 78 10.02 -39.99 4.55
C THR A 78 8.97 -40.33 3.52
N ARG A 79 9.32 -40.07 2.27
CA ARG A 79 8.60 -40.56 1.10
C ARG A 79 9.58 -41.07 0.05
N LYS A 80 9.12 -41.97 -0.82
CA LYS A 80 9.92 -42.32 -1.97
C LYS A 80 10.14 -41.15 -2.88
N SER A 81 11.42 -40.85 -3.19
CA SER A 81 11.77 -39.78 -4.10
C SER A 81 11.26 -40.07 -5.52
N PRO A 82 10.48 -39.14 -6.12
CA PRO A 82 10.00 -39.31 -7.48
C PRO A 82 11.12 -39.24 -8.54
N VAL A 83 12.29 -38.77 -8.14
CA VAL A 83 13.46 -38.65 -9.03
C VAL A 83 13.99 -40.01 -9.49
N VAL A 84 13.81 -41.03 -8.69
CA VAL A 84 14.39 -42.38 -8.96
C VAL A 84 13.71 -43.09 -10.12
N ASP A 85 12.38 -43.15 -10.13
CA ASP A 85 11.62 -43.90 -11.16
C ASP A 85 10.40 -43.11 -11.69
N GLY A 86 10.22 -41.91 -11.28
CA GLY A 86 9.13 -41.06 -11.70
C GLY A 86 7.78 -41.36 -11.09
N LEU A 87 7.71 -42.21 -10.11
CA LEU A 87 6.46 -42.68 -9.53
C LEU A 87 6.31 -42.24 -8.07
N VAL A 88 5.24 -41.55 -7.76
CA VAL A 88 4.81 -41.26 -6.39
C VAL A 88 3.97 -42.42 -5.92
N LYS A 89 4.38 -43.10 -4.83
CA LYS A 89 3.55 -44.15 -4.21
C LYS A 89 2.36 -43.50 -3.52
N ARG A 90 1.16 -44.00 -3.88
CA ARG A 90 -0.11 -43.55 -3.31
C ARG A 90 -0.88 -44.72 -2.72
N ASN A 91 -1.64 -44.43 -1.65
CA ASN A 91 -2.60 -45.39 -1.11
C ASN A 91 -3.85 -45.46 -2.01
N PRO A 92 -4.79 -46.41 -1.76
CA PRO A 92 -6.03 -46.55 -2.53
C PRO A 92 -6.88 -45.25 -2.58
N ASP A 93 -6.77 -44.39 -1.56
CA ASP A 93 -7.48 -43.11 -1.49
C ASP A 93 -6.77 -41.98 -2.27
N GLY A 94 -5.69 -42.30 -2.99
CA GLY A 94 -4.91 -41.33 -3.78
C GLY A 94 -3.95 -40.47 -2.98
N LYS A 95 -3.81 -40.68 -1.66
CA LYS A 95 -2.86 -39.97 -0.80
C LYS A 95 -1.45 -40.53 -0.93
N GLU A 96 -0.44 -39.68 -0.88
CA GLU A 96 0.97 -40.05 -0.89
C GLU A 96 1.30 -40.87 0.37
N ILE A 97 1.99 -42.01 0.19
CA ILE A 97 2.43 -42.86 1.30
C ILE A 97 3.68 -42.23 1.90
N ARG A 98 3.61 -41.95 3.19
CA ARG A 98 4.69 -41.41 4.01
C ARG A 98 4.91 -42.28 5.23
N HIS A 99 6.16 -42.33 5.70
CA HIS A 99 6.54 -43.05 6.90
C HIS A 99 7.23 -42.11 7.87
N VAL A 100 6.93 -42.24 9.16
CA VAL A 100 7.62 -41.47 10.20
C VAL A 100 9.10 -41.85 10.17
N ALA A 101 9.96 -40.83 10.20
CA ALA A 101 11.40 -40.95 10.20
C ALA A 101 12.00 -40.44 11.50
N GLU A 102 12.99 -41.10 12.02
CA GLU A 102 13.79 -40.60 13.13
C GLU A 102 14.87 -39.65 12.63
N LEU A 103 14.98 -38.48 13.29
CA LEU A 103 16.03 -37.51 13.04
C LEU A 103 17.25 -37.81 13.92
N SER A 104 18.44 -37.68 13.37
CA SER A 104 19.68 -37.73 14.14
C SER A 104 19.79 -36.52 15.08
N ALA A 105 20.74 -36.54 16.01
CA ALA A 105 21.01 -35.41 16.88
C ALA A 105 21.42 -34.14 16.08
N GLU A 106 22.19 -34.33 15.02
CA GLU A 106 22.64 -33.26 14.12
C GLU A 106 21.48 -32.68 13.32
N GLU A 107 20.59 -33.52 12.81
CA GLU A 107 19.40 -33.10 12.07
C GLU A 107 18.41 -32.35 12.96
N ARG A 108 18.28 -32.75 14.23
CA ARG A 108 17.49 -31.99 15.21
C ARG A 108 18.11 -30.62 15.52
N ASP A 109 19.45 -30.52 15.59
CA ASP A 109 20.12 -29.22 15.72
C ASP A 109 19.95 -28.37 14.46
N MET A 110 20.00 -28.94 13.26
CA MET A 110 19.66 -28.23 12.01
C MET A 110 18.24 -27.68 12.07
N ALA A 111 17.26 -28.47 12.48
CA ALA A 111 15.87 -28.05 12.63
C ALA A 111 15.71 -26.86 13.60
N ARG A 112 16.40 -26.93 14.74
CA ARG A 112 16.46 -25.84 15.73
C ARG A 112 17.05 -24.56 15.12
N ARG A 113 18.20 -24.67 14.44
CA ARG A 113 18.89 -23.52 13.81
C ARG A 113 18.03 -22.90 12.71
N ILE A 114 17.36 -23.68 11.87
CA ILE A 114 16.47 -23.22 10.82
C ILE A 114 15.32 -22.42 11.43
N THR A 115 14.65 -22.97 12.43
CA THR A 115 13.55 -22.29 13.14
C THR A 115 13.98 -20.91 13.68
N MET A 116 15.17 -20.85 14.28
CA MET A 116 15.71 -19.61 14.83
C MET A 116 16.17 -18.63 13.77
N ALA A 117 16.82 -19.09 12.71
CA ALA A 117 17.36 -18.24 11.64
C ALA A 117 16.24 -17.59 10.82
N PHE A 118 15.20 -18.35 10.49
CA PHE A 118 14.05 -17.84 9.75
C PHE A 118 13.01 -17.16 10.65
N LYS A 119 13.18 -17.19 11.97
CA LYS A 119 12.23 -16.65 12.96
C LYS A 119 10.80 -17.17 12.74
N GLN A 120 10.67 -18.40 12.29
CA GLN A 120 9.43 -19.08 11.99
C GLN A 120 9.14 -20.11 13.07
N PHE A 121 8.14 -19.87 13.93
CA PHE A 121 7.81 -20.81 15.01
C PHE A 121 7.28 -22.13 14.48
N ILE A 122 6.53 -22.09 13.39
CA ILE A 122 6.09 -23.28 12.63
C ILE A 122 6.76 -23.23 11.28
N CYS A 123 7.54 -24.25 10.96
CA CYS A 123 8.34 -24.30 9.76
C CYS A 123 8.43 -25.74 9.25
N GLY A 124 8.58 -25.92 7.97
CA GLY A 124 8.88 -27.23 7.36
C GLY A 124 10.02 -27.08 6.38
N PHE A 125 10.87 -28.08 6.28
CA PHE A 125 11.96 -28.10 5.32
C PHE A 125 12.18 -29.49 4.75
N ASP A 126 12.73 -29.55 3.55
CA ASP A 126 13.06 -30.78 2.88
C ASP A 126 14.57 -31.07 3.06
N LEU A 127 14.89 -32.30 3.43
CA LEU A 127 16.21 -32.76 3.78
C LEU A 127 16.57 -34.00 2.95
N LEU A 128 17.79 -33.97 2.41
CA LEU A 128 18.37 -35.14 1.71
C LEU A 128 19.49 -35.74 2.56
N ARG A 129 19.44 -37.04 2.75
CA ARG A 129 20.53 -37.80 3.34
C ARG A 129 21.39 -38.40 2.22
N VAL A 130 22.66 -38.00 2.18
CA VAL A 130 23.63 -38.49 1.19
C VAL A 130 24.81 -39.05 1.93
N GLN A 131 25.00 -40.35 1.86
CA GLN A 131 26.00 -41.10 2.64
C GLN A 131 25.85 -40.82 4.15
N GLN A 132 26.78 -40.07 4.77
CA GLN A 132 26.76 -39.73 6.19
C GLN A 132 26.43 -38.24 6.47
N GLN A 133 26.04 -37.54 5.44
CA GLN A 133 25.71 -36.10 5.54
C GLN A 133 24.28 -35.82 5.20
N SER A 134 23.72 -34.82 5.84
CA SER A 134 22.36 -34.33 5.59
C SER A 134 22.38 -32.91 5.02
N TYR A 135 21.61 -32.68 3.96
CA TYR A 135 21.54 -31.41 3.24
C TYR A 135 20.12 -30.86 3.29
N VAL A 136 19.99 -29.61 3.68
CA VAL A 136 18.71 -28.88 3.62
C VAL A 136 18.59 -28.24 2.23
N ILE A 137 17.50 -28.55 1.51
CA ILE A 137 17.31 -28.11 0.11
C ILE A 137 16.18 -27.10 -0.06
N ASP A 138 15.22 -27.08 0.86
CA ASP A 138 14.09 -26.17 0.80
C ASP A 138 13.58 -25.89 2.20
N VAL A 139 13.18 -24.64 2.49
CA VAL A 139 12.61 -24.23 3.77
C VAL A 139 11.29 -23.52 3.53
N ASN A 140 10.21 -24.04 4.12
CA ASN A 140 8.86 -23.52 3.98
C ASN A 140 8.34 -23.03 5.33
N GLY A 141 7.82 -21.79 5.35
CA GLY A 141 7.08 -21.29 6.50
C GLY A 141 5.69 -21.93 6.61
N TRP A 142 5.17 -22.03 7.84
CA TRP A 142 3.82 -22.47 8.15
C TRP A 142 3.44 -23.82 7.52
N SER A 143 4.25 -24.82 7.73
CA SER A 143 4.09 -26.16 7.15
C SER A 143 3.71 -27.19 8.22
N PHE A 144 2.66 -27.97 7.96
CA PHE A 144 2.11 -28.97 8.88
C PHE A 144 2.08 -30.37 8.26
N VAL A 145 2.21 -31.38 9.12
CA VAL A 145 1.94 -32.78 8.78
C VAL A 145 0.45 -32.94 8.46
N LYS A 146 0.10 -33.81 7.53
CA LYS A 146 -1.28 -34.11 7.16
C LYS A 146 -1.70 -35.49 7.70
N GLY A 147 -2.77 -35.53 8.49
CA GLY A 147 -3.38 -36.80 8.95
C GLY A 147 -2.55 -37.54 10.00
N ASN A 148 -1.95 -36.82 10.96
CA ASN A 148 -1.21 -37.37 12.09
C ASN A 148 -1.71 -36.71 13.39
N ASP A 149 -2.57 -37.41 14.13
CA ASP A 149 -3.23 -36.88 15.32
C ASP A 149 -2.22 -36.65 16.45
N ASP A 150 -1.24 -37.53 16.63
CA ASP A 150 -0.16 -37.32 17.64
C ASP A 150 0.63 -36.05 17.38
N TYR A 151 0.90 -35.73 16.12
CA TYR A 151 1.54 -34.47 15.74
C TYR A 151 0.65 -33.27 16.06
N TYR A 152 -0.65 -33.33 15.78
CA TYR A 152 -1.58 -32.26 16.08
C TYR A 152 -1.72 -32.00 17.58
N ASP A 153 -1.77 -33.06 18.39
CA ASP A 153 -1.83 -32.92 19.85
C ASP A 153 -0.57 -32.28 20.41
N GLN A 154 0.61 -32.65 19.91
CA GLN A 154 1.87 -32.02 20.26
C GLN A 154 1.90 -30.54 19.82
N CYS A 155 1.45 -30.25 18.61
CA CYS A 155 1.36 -28.90 18.07
C CYS A 155 0.46 -28.02 18.98
N ALA A 156 -0.73 -28.47 19.27
CA ALA A 156 -1.68 -27.77 20.11
C ALA A 156 -1.09 -27.46 21.50
N ARG A 157 -0.46 -28.46 22.14
CA ARG A 157 0.18 -28.30 23.44
C ARG A 157 1.30 -27.25 23.44
N ILE A 158 2.18 -27.32 22.44
CA ILE A 158 3.32 -26.39 22.36
C ILE A 158 2.84 -24.97 22.06
N LEU A 159 1.87 -24.81 21.17
CA LEU A 159 1.30 -23.50 20.86
C LEU A 159 0.57 -22.90 22.07
N CYS A 160 -0.21 -23.71 22.82
CA CYS A 160 -0.82 -23.25 24.05
C CYS A 160 0.21 -22.77 25.07
N GLN A 161 1.28 -23.53 25.29
CA GLN A 161 2.38 -23.13 26.19
C GLN A 161 3.05 -21.85 25.72
N PHE A 162 3.30 -21.71 24.42
CA PHE A 162 3.86 -20.49 23.84
C PHE A 162 2.96 -19.28 24.08
N CYS A 163 1.66 -19.40 23.80
CA CYS A 163 0.69 -18.34 24.02
C CYS A 163 0.57 -17.97 25.51
N GLU A 164 0.55 -18.96 26.41
CA GLU A 164 0.50 -18.74 27.86
C GLU A 164 1.75 -18.01 28.36
N ALA A 165 2.93 -18.42 27.93
CA ALA A 165 4.19 -17.76 28.30
C ALA A 165 4.23 -16.30 27.88
N HIS A 166 3.71 -15.97 26.69
CA HIS A 166 3.62 -14.60 26.21
C HIS A 166 2.48 -13.79 26.86
N ARG A 167 1.44 -14.44 27.33
CA ARG A 167 0.37 -13.79 28.11
C ARG A 167 0.86 -13.34 29.49
N ILE A 168 1.71 -14.13 30.13
CA ILE A 168 2.28 -13.80 31.45
C ILE A 168 3.28 -12.62 31.35
N ALA A 169 3.97 -12.47 30.22
CA ALA A 169 4.89 -11.37 29.98
C ALA A 169 4.24 -9.99 29.74
N ARG A 170 2.91 -9.95 29.52
CA ARG A 170 2.10 -8.72 29.51
C ARG A 170 1.14 -8.78 30.70
N PRO A 171 1.18 -7.82 31.64
CA PRO A 171 0.16 -7.74 32.69
C PRO A 171 -1.16 -7.30 32.04
N LEU A 172 -1.91 -8.25 31.53
CA LEU A 172 -3.30 -8.05 31.19
C LEU A 172 -4.10 -8.07 32.52
N ARG A 173 -4.90 -7.04 32.73
CA ARG A 173 -5.94 -7.02 33.78
C ARG A 173 -6.68 -8.36 33.72
N PRO A 174 -6.84 -9.09 34.84
CA PRO A 174 -7.54 -10.36 34.79
C PRO A 174 -8.96 -10.11 34.25
N PRO A 175 -9.43 -10.96 33.28
CA PRO A 175 -10.83 -10.89 32.86
C PRO A 175 -11.70 -11.11 34.12
N SER A 176 -12.73 -10.30 34.29
CA SER A 176 -13.73 -10.53 35.31
C SER A 176 -14.29 -11.94 35.14
N GLU A 177 -14.67 -12.60 36.27
CA GLU A 177 -15.18 -13.99 36.24
C GLU A 177 -16.38 -14.16 35.30
N ASP A 178 -17.10 -13.07 34.98
CA ASP A 178 -18.22 -13.04 34.03
C ASP A 178 -17.83 -13.37 32.59
N VAL A 179 -16.54 -13.17 32.18
CA VAL A 179 -16.09 -13.47 30.83
C VAL A 179 -15.86 -14.98 30.62
N ARG A 180 -15.55 -15.74 31.64
CA ARG A 180 -15.32 -17.19 31.56
C ARG A 180 -16.56 -18.04 31.31
N ALA A 181 -17.73 -17.51 31.65
CA ALA A 181 -19.01 -18.22 31.49
C ALA A 181 -19.63 -18.03 30.08
N ILE A 182 -19.09 -17.12 29.25
CA ILE A 182 -19.70 -16.72 27.98
C ILE A 182 -19.06 -17.40 26.78
N GLU A 183 -17.89 -18.07 26.95
CA GLU A 183 -17.12 -18.65 25.81
C GLU A 183 -17.68 -19.96 25.22
N GLU A 184 -18.75 -20.52 25.76
CA GLU A 184 -19.19 -21.86 25.37
C GLU A 184 -20.36 -21.99 24.39
N THR A 185 -21.06 -20.93 23.97
CA THR A 185 -22.34 -21.17 23.24
C THR A 185 -22.70 -20.34 22.03
N SER A 186 -21.98 -19.27 21.60
CA SER A 186 -22.28 -18.66 20.30
C SER A 186 -21.08 -17.93 19.68
N SER A 187 -20.73 -18.35 18.47
CA SER A 187 -19.69 -17.69 17.69
C SER A 187 -20.20 -16.37 17.10
N TRP A 188 -19.37 -15.33 17.13
CA TRP A 188 -19.60 -14.09 16.40
C TRP A 188 -19.50 -14.34 14.90
N VAL A 189 -20.50 -13.88 14.14
CA VAL A 189 -20.53 -13.95 12.68
C VAL A 189 -20.40 -12.54 12.10
N LEU A 190 -19.53 -12.34 11.13
CA LEU A 190 -19.40 -11.07 10.44
C LEU A 190 -20.67 -10.75 9.65
N LYS A 191 -21.29 -9.61 9.92
CA LYS A 191 -22.52 -9.16 9.26
C LYS A 191 -22.25 -8.09 8.21
N ALA A 192 -21.32 -7.19 8.49
CA ALA A 192 -20.88 -6.18 7.53
C ALA A 192 -19.37 -5.93 7.62
N ASN A 193 -18.73 -5.78 6.48
CA ASN A 193 -17.39 -5.24 6.35
C ASN A 193 -17.45 -3.98 5.48
N VAL A 194 -17.16 -2.83 6.09
CA VAL A 194 -17.10 -1.54 5.39
C VAL A 194 -15.68 -1.00 5.48
N THR A 195 -14.98 -0.92 4.36
CA THR A 195 -13.56 -0.53 4.36
C THR A 195 -13.30 0.67 3.46
N VAL A 196 -12.59 1.66 3.99
CA VAL A 196 -12.13 2.84 3.26
C VAL A 196 -10.64 2.68 2.97
N PHE A 197 -10.26 2.70 1.68
CA PHE A 197 -8.89 2.53 1.21
C PHE A 197 -8.31 3.82 0.66
N ARG A 198 -7.05 4.11 1.00
CA ARG A 198 -6.21 4.99 0.21
C ARG A 198 -5.82 4.28 -1.09
N HIS A 199 -5.70 4.99 -2.20
CA HIS A 199 -5.20 4.43 -3.47
C HIS A 199 -3.79 3.83 -3.32
N GLY A 200 -3.40 2.95 -4.25
CA GLY A 200 -2.10 2.31 -4.30
C GLY A 200 -0.95 3.24 -4.71
N ASP A 201 0.25 2.67 -4.75
CA ASP A 201 1.49 3.36 -5.11
C ASP A 201 1.38 4.09 -6.46
N ARG A 202 2.08 5.20 -6.58
CA ARG A 202 2.09 6.06 -7.76
C ARG A 202 3.46 6.67 -8.02
N THR A 203 3.70 7.08 -9.25
CA THR A 203 4.86 7.88 -9.57
C THR A 203 4.83 9.22 -8.84
N PRO A 204 5.98 9.80 -8.49
CA PRO A 204 6.06 11.12 -7.87
C PRO A 204 5.33 12.17 -8.70
N LYS A 205 4.54 12.99 -8.03
CA LYS A 205 3.85 14.12 -8.67
C LYS A 205 4.80 15.28 -8.85
N GLN A 206 4.76 15.87 -10.03
CA GLN A 206 5.49 17.09 -10.30
C GLN A 206 4.56 18.20 -10.81
N LYS A 207 4.91 19.44 -10.52
CA LYS A 207 4.17 20.60 -10.97
C LYS A 207 5.09 21.79 -11.15
N ILE A 208 4.76 22.60 -12.14
CA ILE A 208 5.30 23.97 -12.29
C ILE A 208 4.12 24.92 -12.26
N LYS A 209 4.31 26.03 -11.56
CA LYS A 209 3.32 27.10 -11.47
C LYS A 209 3.93 28.41 -11.95
N ARG A 210 3.22 29.11 -12.82
CA ARG A 210 3.52 30.48 -13.22
C ARG A 210 2.26 31.33 -13.08
N SER A 211 2.44 32.57 -12.65
CA SER A 211 1.33 33.49 -12.44
C SER A 211 1.53 34.76 -13.29
N TYR A 212 0.61 34.97 -14.20
CA TYR A 212 0.66 36.07 -15.16
C TYR A 212 -0.41 37.09 -14.81
N LYS A 213 0.01 38.35 -14.59
CA LYS A 213 -0.89 39.44 -14.20
C LYS A 213 -1.58 40.03 -15.42
N THR A 214 -2.89 40.15 -15.40
CA THR A 214 -3.69 40.62 -16.55
C THR A 214 -3.46 42.10 -16.90
N ARG A 215 -2.84 42.89 -15.99
CA ARG A 215 -2.44 44.26 -16.25
C ARG A 215 -1.29 44.37 -17.28
N ASP A 216 -0.52 43.30 -17.45
CA ASP A 216 0.60 43.24 -18.38
C ASP A 216 0.06 42.85 -19.76
N ALA A 217 0.15 43.78 -20.76
CA ALA A 217 -0.51 43.61 -22.06
C ALA A 217 -0.10 42.34 -22.80
N TRP A 218 1.13 41.88 -22.61
CA TRP A 218 1.64 40.65 -23.22
C TRP A 218 0.94 39.36 -22.74
N THR A 219 0.21 39.40 -21.62
CA THR A 219 -0.53 38.23 -21.10
C THR A 219 -1.87 38.02 -21.79
N ALA A 220 -2.30 38.94 -22.68
CA ALA A 220 -3.58 38.85 -23.38
C ALA A 220 -3.84 37.48 -24.05
N PRO A 221 -2.89 36.86 -24.81
CA PRO A 221 -3.12 35.53 -25.40
C PRO A 221 -3.42 34.45 -24.38
N LEU A 222 -2.84 34.53 -23.17
CA LEU A 222 -3.10 33.55 -22.10
C LEU A 222 -4.46 33.81 -21.42
N VAL A 223 -4.88 35.07 -21.34
CA VAL A 223 -6.20 35.46 -20.84
C VAL A 223 -7.31 35.01 -21.82
N GLU A 224 -7.05 35.08 -23.12
CA GLU A 224 -7.98 34.61 -24.17
C GLU A 224 -8.29 33.13 -24.01
N LEU A 225 -7.35 32.31 -23.56
CA LEU A 225 -7.57 30.87 -23.28
C LEU A 225 -8.63 30.62 -22.22
N MET A 226 -8.91 31.59 -21.37
CA MET A 226 -9.98 31.47 -20.38
C MET A 226 -11.38 31.58 -20.99
N HIS A 227 -11.52 32.08 -22.22
CA HIS A 227 -12.81 32.30 -22.89
C HIS A 227 -13.88 32.97 -22.02
N GLY A 228 -13.48 33.82 -21.08
CA GLY A 228 -14.36 34.46 -20.10
C GLY A 228 -14.84 33.52 -18.98
N CYS A 229 -14.35 32.28 -18.92
CA CYS A 229 -14.67 31.34 -17.85
C CYS A 229 -14.12 31.82 -16.51
N ARG A 230 -14.96 31.82 -15.47
CA ARG A 230 -14.56 32.18 -14.10
C ARG A 230 -13.99 31.00 -13.29
N GLU A 231 -14.15 29.80 -13.81
CA GLU A 231 -13.66 28.57 -13.18
C GLU A 231 -12.34 28.13 -13.76
N GLU A 232 -11.72 27.17 -13.09
CA GLU A 232 -10.49 26.53 -13.53
C GLU A 232 -10.71 25.73 -14.81
N ILE A 233 -9.87 25.92 -15.82
CA ILE A 233 -9.85 25.14 -17.05
C ILE A 233 -8.76 24.07 -16.94
N ILE A 234 -9.11 22.80 -17.17
CA ILE A 234 -8.15 21.67 -17.13
C ILE A 234 -8.04 21.07 -18.53
N LEU A 235 -6.86 21.19 -19.13
CA LEU A 235 -6.50 20.56 -20.39
C LEU A 235 -5.74 19.26 -20.14
N ARG A 236 -6.20 18.16 -20.73
CA ARG A 236 -5.56 16.84 -20.69
C ARG A 236 -5.04 16.38 -22.06
N SER A 237 -5.36 17.14 -23.08
CA SER A 237 -4.95 17.01 -24.48
C SER A 237 -4.97 18.40 -25.12
N HIS A 238 -4.57 18.51 -26.38
CA HIS A 238 -4.54 19.78 -27.12
C HIS A 238 -3.69 20.84 -26.45
N PHE A 239 -2.49 20.46 -25.97
CA PHE A 239 -1.54 21.38 -25.34
C PHE A 239 -0.95 22.40 -26.34
N ASP A 240 -1.06 22.12 -27.63
CA ASP A 240 -0.73 22.99 -28.74
C ASP A 240 -1.42 24.35 -28.65
N VAL A 241 -2.64 24.40 -28.13
CA VAL A 241 -3.37 25.67 -27.91
C VAL A 241 -2.64 26.56 -26.90
N VAL A 242 -2.10 25.96 -25.83
CA VAL A 242 -1.34 26.72 -24.81
C VAL A 242 0.02 27.13 -25.37
N LEU A 243 0.71 26.23 -26.09
CA LEU A 243 1.98 26.54 -26.75
C LEU A 243 1.85 27.71 -27.71
N HIS A 244 0.79 27.73 -28.53
CA HIS A 244 0.52 28.83 -29.45
C HIS A 244 0.24 30.16 -28.73
N ALA A 245 -0.46 30.12 -27.60
CA ALA A 245 -0.69 31.31 -26.80
C ALA A 245 0.60 31.84 -26.15
N LEU A 246 1.48 30.92 -25.67
CA LEU A 246 2.81 31.29 -25.17
C LEU A 246 3.69 31.91 -26.26
N ASP A 247 3.68 31.34 -27.46
CA ASP A 247 4.46 31.89 -28.59
C ASP A 247 3.97 33.28 -29.00
N LYS A 248 2.64 33.48 -29.08
CA LYS A 248 2.09 34.81 -29.31
C LYS A 248 2.47 35.83 -28.20
N ALA A 249 2.46 35.35 -26.95
CA ALA A 249 2.82 36.21 -25.82
C ALA A 249 4.30 36.65 -25.88
N LYS A 250 5.21 35.79 -26.38
CA LYS A 250 6.65 36.09 -26.53
C LYS A 250 6.92 37.21 -27.55
N GLU A 251 6.04 37.36 -28.52
CA GLU A 251 6.18 38.41 -29.58
C GLU A 251 5.73 39.79 -29.12
N LEU A 252 5.10 39.92 -27.93
CA LEU A 252 4.58 41.15 -27.43
C LEU A 252 5.58 41.87 -26.52
N ASP A 253 5.56 43.20 -26.59
CA ASP A 253 6.45 44.07 -25.81
C ASP A 253 6.25 43.88 -24.30
N GLY A 254 7.38 43.76 -23.58
CA GLY A 254 7.39 43.59 -22.13
C GLY A 254 7.25 42.14 -21.64
N ALA A 255 7.17 41.15 -22.55
CA ALA A 255 7.16 39.75 -22.21
C ALA A 255 8.50 39.24 -21.68
N ASP A 256 8.49 38.41 -20.67
CA ASP A 256 9.67 37.65 -20.27
C ASP A 256 9.83 36.45 -21.20
N ALA A 257 10.52 36.66 -22.31
CA ALA A 257 10.75 35.64 -23.35
C ALA A 257 11.51 34.41 -22.82
N HIS A 258 12.36 34.57 -21.80
CA HIS A 258 13.11 33.48 -21.18
C HIS A 258 12.16 32.56 -20.37
N ASP A 259 11.33 33.14 -19.47
CA ASP A 259 10.36 32.34 -18.69
C ASP A 259 9.33 31.67 -19.60
N LEU A 260 8.79 32.39 -20.60
CA LEU A 260 7.83 31.82 -21.54
C LEU A 260 8.42 30.68 -22.40
N SER A 261 9.69 30.80 -22.81
CA SER A 261 10.39 29.73 -23.53
C SER A 261 10.63 28.52 -22.63
N PHE A 262 11.07 28.73 -21.40
CA PHE A 262 11.21 27.68 -20.41
C PHE A 262 9.90 26.90 -20.20
N VAL A 263 8.77 27.60 -20.06
CA VAL A 263 7.45 26.98 -19.91
C VAL A 263 7.04 26.21 -21.15
N SER A 264 7.29 26.75 -22.36
CA SER A 264 7.02 26.07 -23.63
C SER A 264 7.83 24.77 -23.76
N ASP A 265 9.12 24.80 -23.45
CA ASP A 265 10.01 23.64 -23.51
C ASP A 265 9.55 22.52 -22.55
N ILE A 266 9.09 22.91 -21.35
CA ILE A 266 8.54 21.94 -20.41
C ILE A 266 7.27 21.28 -20.97
N ILE A 267 6.34 22.08 -21.52
CA ILE A 267 5.12 21.53 -22.10
C ILE A 267 5.48 20.56 -23.21
N GLN A 268 6.37 20.93 -24.14
CA GLN A 268 6.80 20.08 -25.25
C GLN A 268 7.44 18.76 -24.79
N ARG A 269 8.33 18.83 -23.78
CA ARG A 269 8.99 17.63 -23.22
C ARG A 269 8.04 16.73 -22.44
N LYS A 270 7.00 17.30 -21.80
CA LYS A 270 6.09 16.55 -20.91
C LYS A 270 4.73 16.24 -21.53
N MET A 271 4.38 16.78 -22.70
CA MET A 271 3.04 16.61 -23.29
C MET A 271 2.71 15.14 -23.62
N SER A 272 3.70 14.31 -23.88
CA SER A 272 3.55 12.86 -24.10
C SER A 272 3.68 12.02 -22.82
N PHE A 273 4.07 12.66 -21.71
CA PHE A 273 4.29 11.94 -20.46
C PHE A 273 2.96 11.57 -19.78
N PRO A 274 2.82 10.35 -19.23
CA PRO A 274 1.58 9.93 -18.58
C PRO A 274 1.16 10.89 -17.46
N GLY A 275 -0.13 11.19 -17.40
CA GLY A 275 -0.71 12.04 -16.36
C GLY A 275 -0.51 13.54 -16.58
N THR A 276 0.10 13.96 -17.69
CA THR A 276 0.27 15.39 -17.97
C THR A 276 -1.05 16.10 -18.13
N LYS A 277 -1.17 17.23 -17.46
CA LYS A 277 -2.31 18.15 -17.56
C LYS A 277 -1.87 19.60 -17.33
N ILE A 278 -2.51 20.51 -18.02
CA ILE A 278 -2.34 21.94 -17.83
C ILE A 278 -3.62 22.49 -17.20
N GLN A 279 -3.47 23.29 -16.16
CA GLN A 279 -4.56 23.97 -15.47
C GLN A 279 -4.37 25.47 -15.61
N LEU A 280 -5.42 26.15 -16.06
CA LEU A 280 -5.53 27.60 -16.09
C LEU A 280 -6.45 28.03 -14.96
N LYS A 281 -5.92 28.73 -13.95
CA LYS A 281 -6.67 29.16 -12.76
C LYS A 281 -6.79 30.68 -12.75
N PRO A 282 -8.00 31.22 -12.95
CA PRO A 282 -8.22 32.65 -12.84
C PRO A 282 -8.25 33.08 -11.36
N SER A 283 -7.74 34.27 -11.08
CA SER A 283 -7.85 34.93 -9.79
C SER A 283 -8.54 36.27 -9.98
N TYR A 284 -9.64 36.47 -9.28
CA TYR A 284 -10.45 37.68 -9.37
C TYR A 284 -10.27 38.54 -8.11
N HIS A 285 -10.23 39.84 -8.30
CA HIS A 285 -10.32 40.84 -7.23
C HIS A 285 -11.40 41.88 -7.62
N HIS A 286 -12.40 42.09 -6.76
CA HIS A 286 -13.56 42.94 -7.05
C HIS A 286 -14.17 42.72 -8.45
N ASP A 287 -14.46 41.45 -8.79
CA ASP A 287 -15.00 41.03 -10.10
C ASP A 287 -14.11 41.26 -11.33
N GLN A 288 -12.90 41.80 -11.15
CA GLN A 288 -11.92 41.93 -12.22
C GLN A 288 -10.92 40.80 -12.17
N LEU A 289 -10.61 40.19 -13.32
CA LEU A 289 -9.56 39.20 -13.45
C LEU A 289 -8.20 39.84 -13.23
N GLU A 290 -7.54 39.52 -12.10
CA GLU A 290 -6.27 40.06 -11.72
C GLU A 290 -5.07 39.32 -12.32
N LYS A 291 -5.17 38.00 -12.32
CA LYS A 291 -4.11 37.10 -12.82
C LYS A 291 -4.67 35.77 -13.32
N VAL A 292 -3.95 35.18 -14.27
CA VAL A 292 -4.12 33.78 -14.67
C VAL A 292 -2.92 32.99 -14.19
N GLN A 293 -3.15 31.95 -13.41
CA GLN A 293 -2.11 31.03 -13.00
C GLN A 293 -2.11 29.82 -13.93
N LEU A 294 -0.97 29.60 -14.63
CA LEU A 294 -0.70 28.41 -15.42
C LEU A 294 -0.02 27.37 -14.53
N VAL A 295 -0.62 26.18 -14.42
CA VAL A 295 -0.06 25.07 -13.65
C VAL A 295 0.06 23.86 -14.54
N ILE A 296 1.28 23.44 -14.80
CA ILE A 296 1.60 22.23 -15.53
C ILE A 296 1.86 21.13 -14.51
N LYS A 297 1.18 20.00 -14.63
CA LYS A 297 1.33 18.84 -13.73
C LYS A 297 1.58 17.61 -14.55
N TRP A 298 2.48 16.72 -14.07
CA TRP A 298 2.72 15.40 -14.62
C TRP A 298 3.04 14.40 -13.52
N GLY A 299 3.14 13.11 -13.86
CA GLY A 299 3.29 12.03 -12.88
C GLY A 299 2.01 11.79 -12.05
N GLY A 300 2.16 11.08 -10.95
CA GLY A 300 1.05 10.66 -10.10
C GLY A 300 0.21 9.55 -10.74
N GLU A 301 0.79 8.81 -11.66
CA GLU A 301 0.16 7.68 -12.34
C GLU A 301 0.33 6.40 -11.49
N PHE A 302 -0.65 5.54 -11.58
CA PHE A 302 -0.69 4.25 -10.89
C PHE A 302 0.48 3.37 -11.33
N SER A 303 1.32 2.92 -10.38
CA SER A 303 2.50 2.13 -10.67
C SER A 303 2.17 0.64 -10.87
N HIS A 304 3.12 -0.12 -11.45
CA HIS A 304 2.96 -1.56 -11.55
C HIS A 304 3.01 -2.24 -10.17
N ALA A 305 3.75 -1.68 -9.20
CA ALA A 305 3.73 -2.12 -7.81
C ALA A 305 2.33 -2.04 -7.22
N ALA A 306 1.61 -0.95 -7.48
CA ALA A 306 0.24 -0.77 -7.03
C ALA A 306 -0.73 -1.80 -7.62
N ILE A 307 -0.50 -2.27 -8.85
CA ILE A 307 -1.29 -3.37 -9.44
C ILE A 307 -1.13 -4.64 -8.60
N HIS A 308 0.09 -4.96 -8.18
CA HIS A 308 0.34 -6.12 -7.33
C HIS A 308 -0.24 -5.94 -5.93
N GLN A 309 -0.07 -4.76 -5.32
CA GLN A 309 -0.64 -4.42 -4.01
C GLN A 309 -2.17 -4.57 -4.01
N ALA A 310 -2.85 -4.00 -5.00
CA ALA A 310 -4.31 -4.08 -5.13
C ALA A 310 -4.80 -5.51 -5.31
N ARG A 311 -4.12 -6.27 -6.16
CA ARG A 311 -4.44 -7.67 -6.44
C ARG A 311 -4.26 -8.55 -5.20
N ASP A 312 -3.09 -8.45 -4.57
CA ASP A 312 -2.76 -9.29 -3.40
C ASP A 312 -3.69 -8.96 -2.23
N TYR A 313 -4.01 -7.67 -2.02
CA TYR A 313 -4.96 -7.26 -1.00
C TYR A 313 -6.36 -7.81 -1.28
N GLY A 314 -6.84 -7.70 -2.53
CA GLY A 314 -8.15 -8.21 -2.94
C GLY A 314 -8.27 -9.73 -2.73
N ILE A 315 -7.25 -10.50 -3.14
CA ILE A 315 -7.21 -11.96 -2.94
C ILE A 315 -7.22 -12.32 -1.45
N ASN A 316 -6.42 -11.65 -0.64
CA ASN A 316 -6.30 -11.96 0.78
C ASN A 316 -7.59 -11.59 1.53
N LEU A 317 -8.13 -10.40 1.30
CA LEU A 317 -9.39 -9.99 1.93
C LEU A 317 -10.56 -10.91 1.53
N ARG A 318 -10.63 -11.35 0.26
CA ARG A 318 -11.62 -12.35 -0.15
C ARG A 318 -11.50 -13.64 0.67
N ARG A 319 -10.27 -14.12 0.88
CA ARG A 319 -10.04 -15.33 1.67
C ARG A 319 -10.48 -15.15 3.13
N ASP A 320 -10.21 -13.99 3.71
CA ASP A 320 -10.63 -13.67 5.07
C ASP A 320 -12.16 -13.63 5.18
N ILE A 321 -12.84 -12.97 4.25
CA ILE A 321 -14.31 -12.91 4.21
C ILE A 321 -14.91 -14.31 4.00
N LEU A 322 -14.33 -15.16 3.15
CA LEU A 322 -14.78 -16.53 2.96
C LEU A 322 -14.73 -17.36 4.26
N ILE A 323 -13.77 -17.09 5.13
CA ILE A 323 -13.64 -17.74 6.43
C ILE A 323 -14.64 -17.17 7.45
N MET A 324 -14.78 -15.84 7.48
CA MET A 324 -15.62 -15.16 8.46
C MET A 324 -17.11 -15.24 8.14
N ASN A 325 -17.50 -15.00 6.90
CA ASN A 325 -18.86 -15.13 6.40
C ASN A 325 -18.88 -15.09 4.86
N LYS A 326 -18.97 -16.25 4.20
CA LYS A 326 -19.00 -16.34 2.73
C LYS A 326 -20.19 -15.60 2.10
N GLU A 327 -21.33 -15.50 2.79
CA GLU A 327 -22.56 -14.88 2.27
C GLU A 327 -22.39 -13.35 2.15
N ALA A 328 -21.40 -12.76 2.83
CA ALA A 328 -21.06 -11.35 2.67
C ALA A 328 -20.50 -11.00 1.28
N LEU A 329 -20.02 -11.99 0.52
CA LEU A 329 -19.56 -11.79 -0.85
C LEU A 329 -20.71 -11.62 -1.86
N ASP A 330 -21.92 -12.07 -1.52
CA ASP A 330 -23.10 -11.97 -2.39
C ASP A 330 -23.60 -10.52 -2.53
N HIS A 331 -23.28 -9.66 -1.56
CA HIS A 331 -23.65 -8.26 -1.49
C HIS A 331 -22.40 -7.37 -1.39
N CYS A 332 -21.72 -7.17 -2.52
CA CYS A 332 -20.54 -6.35 -2.59
C CYS A 332 -20.79 -5.06 -3.39
N THR A 333 -20.45 -3.91 -2.78
CA THR A 333 -20.53 -2.59 -3.42
C THR A 333 -19.18 -1.90 -3.35
N ILE A 334 -18.74 -1.31 -4.47
CA ILE A 334 -17.46 -0.60 -4.56
C ILE A 334 -17.69 0.83 -5.02
N TYR A 335 -17.30 1.78 -4.17
CA TYR A 335 -17.34 3.20 -4.45
C TYR A 335 -15.94 3.72 -4.71
N THR A 336 -15.78 4.64 -5.66
CA THR A 336 -14.47 5.20 -6.00
C THR A 336 -14.54 6.69 -6.30
N SER A 337 -13.43 7.39 -6.05
CA SER A 337 -13.19 8.75 -6.50
C SER A 337 -13.06 8.80 -8.03
N SER A 338 -13.29 9.97 -8.62
CA SER A 338 -13.11 10.18 -10.06
C SER A 338 -11.63 10.24 -10.51
N GLU A 339 -10.67 10.25 -9.60
CA GLU A 339 -9.26 10.32 -9.96
C GLU A 339 -8.74 8.99 -10.54
N ARG A 340 -8.04 9.05 -11.68
CA ARG A 340 -7.59 7.88 -12.45
C ARG A 340 -6.85 6.83 -11.62
N ARG A 341 -5.93 7.24 -10.74
CA ARG A 341 -5.18 6.30 -9.88
C ARG A 341 -6.05 5.62 -8.83
N VAL A 342 -7.05 6.35 -8.30
CA VAL A 342 -8.01 5.79 -7.33
C VAL A 342 -8.91 4.79 -8.02
N LEU A 343 -9.43 5.15 -9.19
CA LEU A 343 -10.23 4.27 -10.04
C LEU A 343 -9.46 3.00 -10.40
N ALA A 344 -8.20 3.12 -10.87
CA ALA A 344 -7.35 1.97 -11.21
C ALA A 344 -7.07 1.06 -10.00
N SER A 345 -6.89 1.64 -8.80
CA SER A 345 -6.76 0.86 -7.56
C SER A 345 -8.01 0.04 -7.27
N ALA A 346 -9.18 0.68 -7.39
CA ALA A 346 -10.48 0.05 -7.16
C ALA A 346 -10.77 -1.05 -8.21
N GLU A 347 -10.50 -0.80 -9.50
CA GLU A 347 -10.66 -1.78 -10.58
C GLU A 347 -9.81 -3.03 -10.36
N THR A 348 -8.52 -2.84 -10.07
CA THR A 348 -7.59 -3.96 -9.87
C THR A 348 -7.95 -4.78 -8.62
N PHE A 349 -8.34 -4.09 -7.54
CA PHE A 349 -8.84 -4.74 -6.33
C PHE A 349 -10.13 -5.52 -6.60
N ALA A 350 -11.11 -4.91 -7.27
CA ALA A 350 -12.40 -5.52 -7.59
C ALA A 350 -12.23 -6.81 -8.40
N GLN A 351 -11.39 -6.78 -9.44
CA GLN A 351 -11.08 -7.95 -10.26
C GLN A 351 -10.50 -9.10 -9.44
N ALA A 352 -9.65 -8.80 -8.46
CA ALA A 352 -9.02 -9.79 -7.60
C ALA A 352 -9.93 -10.29 -6.48
N PHE A 353 -10.69 -9.38 -5.86
CA PHE A 353 -11.61 -9.70 -4.77
C PHE A 353 -12.79 -10.54 -5.25
N LEU A 354 -13.31 -10.31 -6.45
CA LEU A 354 -14.46 -11.02 -7.02
C LEU A 354 -14.07 -12.26 -7.84
N ASP A 355 -12.79 -12.66 -7.77
CA ASP A 355 -12.24 -13.91 -8.35
C ASP A 355 -12.32 -14.01 -9.89
N GLY A 356 -12.35 -12.86 -10.57
CA GLY A 356 -12.18 -12.79 -12.03
C GLY A 356 -13.21 -13.55 -12.87
N SER A 357 -14.25 -14.13 -12.26
CA SER A 357 -15.36 -14.69 -13.04
C SER A 357 -16.16 -13.50 -13.60
N GLU A 358 -16.25 -13.41 -14.93
CA GLU A 358 -16.99 -12.34 -15.63
C GLU A 358 -18.46 -12.25 -15.19
N SER A 359 -18.97 -13.26 -14.49
CA SER A 359 -20.37 -13.36 -14.03
C SER A 359 -20.61 -12.66 -12.68
N ASP A 360 -19.59 -12.55 -11.79
CA ASP A 360 -19.77 -12.08 -10.41
C ASP A 360 -19.08 -10.74 -10.12
N ALA A 361 -18.27 -10.22 -11.05
CA ALA A 361 -17.76 -8.87 -10.93
C ALA A 361 -18.94 -7.89 -10.86
N PRO A 362 -18.96 -6.91 -9.92
CA PRO A 362 -19.98 -5.88 -9.98
C PRO A 362 -19.87 -5.27 -11.37
N LYS A 363 -20.94 -5.40 -12.14
CA LYS A 363 -20.99 -4.93 -13.54
C LYS A 363 -20.56 -3.49 -13.64
N ASN A 364 -20.64 -2.75 -12.51
CA ASN A 364 -20.31 -1.34 -12.46
C ASN A 364 -19.78 -0.97 -11.07
N MET A 365 -18.62 -0.33 -11.02
CA MET A 365 -18.20 0.44 -9.86
C MET A 365 -18.90 1.80 -9.87
N ILE A 366 -19.24 2.32 -8.71
CA ILE A 366 -19.95 3.59 -8.54
C ILE A 366 -18.95 4.71 -8.26
N VAL A 367 -18.84 5.67 -9.16
CA VAL A 367 -18.03 6.87 -8.94
C VAL A 367 -18.83 7.89 -8.13
N ARG A 368 -18.42 8.16 -6.90
CA ARG A 368 -19.05 9.09 -5.96
C ARG A 368 -18.15 10.29 -5.70
N LYS A 369 -18.21 11.28 -6.61
CA LYS A 369 -17.44 12.53 -6.49
C LYS A 369 -17.80 13.33 -5.25
N ASP A 370 -19.07 13.35 -4.91
CA ASP A 370 -19.61 14.02 -3.74
C ASP A 370 -19.07 13.51 -2.40
N LEU A 371 -18.67 12.23 -2.34
CA LEU A 371 -18.14 11.58 -1.13
C LEU A 371 -16.62 11.48 -1.10
N LEU A 372 -15.96 11.33 -2.26
CA LEU A 372 -14.60 10.81 -2.36
C LEU A 372 -13.62 11.72 -3.11
N ASP A 373 -14.10 12.82 -3.70
CA ASP A 373 -13.26 13.84 -4.33
C ASP A 373 -13.09 15.04 -3.39
N ASP A 374 -11.94 15.73 -3.50
CA ASP A 374 -11.70 16.92 -2.67
C ASP A 374 -12.71 18.02 -3.00
N SER A 375 -13.29 18.60 -1.98
CA SER A 375 -14.09 19.82 -2.04
C SER A 375 -13.28 21.03 -1.56
N ASN A 376 -13.73 22.22 -1.92
CA ASN A 376 -13.13 23.46 -1.42
C ASN A 376 -13.68 23.87 -0.03
N ALA A 377 -14.56 23.08 0.57
CA ALA A 377 -15.26 23.44 1.80
C ALA A 377 -14.33 23.72 2.99
N ALA A 378 -13.22 23.00 3.10
CA ALA A 378 -12.22 23.18 4.17
C ALA A 378 -11.01 24.04 3.76
N LYS A 379 -11.01 24.61 2.54
CA LYS A 379 -9.82 25.24 1.95
C LYS A 379 -9.22 26.33 2.85
N ASP A 380 -10.02 27.29 3.30
CA ASP A 380 -9.54 28.42 4.10
C ASP A 380 -8.97 27.96 5.44
N LEU A 381 -9.60 26.97 6.09
CA LEU A 381 -9.08 26.38 7.32
C LEU A 381 -7.76 25.66 7.09
N MET A 382 -7.64 24.90 5.99
CA MET A 382 -6.39 24.20 5.64
C MET A 382 -5.28 25.19 5.26
N ASP A 383 -5.60 26.31 4.62
CA ASP A 383 -4.63 27.35 4.31
C ASP A 383 -4.12 28.03 5.60
N ASN A 384 -5.00 28.31 6.57
CA ASN A 384 -4.60 28.81 7.90
C ASN A 384 -3.72 27.79 8.66
N VAL A 385 -4.07 26.52 8.62
CA VAL A 385 -3.25 25.44 9.21
C VAL A 385 -1.86 25.37 8.58
N LYS A 386 -1.76 25.54 7.26
CA LYS A 386 -0.47 25.57 6.56
C LYS A 386 0.39 26.77 6.98
N GLU A 387 -0.22 27.94 7.16
CA GLU A 387 0.50 29.12 7.67
C GLU A 387 1.01 28.88 9.10
N GLU A 388 0.20 28.30 9.95
CA GLU A 388 0.60 27.94 11.32
C GLU A 388 1.73 26.89 11.32
N LEU A 389 1.65 25.87 10.48
CA LEU A 389 2.72 24.87 10.32
C LEU A 389 4.01 25.52 9.81
N ARG A 390 3.91 26.39 8.82
CA ARG A 390 5.07 27.14 8.30
C ARG A 390 5.73 27.96 9.40
N ALA A 391 4.94 28.64 10.24
CA ALA A 391 5.45 29.39 11.39
C ALA A 391 6.16 28.47 12.41
N ARG A 392 5.62 27.27 12.68
CA ARG A 392 6.22 26.30 13.60
C ARG A 392 7.54 25.71 13.06
N LEU A 393 7.70 25.63 11.75
CA LEU A 393 8.92 25.13 11.10
C LEU A 393 10.00 26.20 10.95
N GLN A 394 9.67 27.50 11.09
CA GLN A 394 10.67 28.56 11.10
C GLN A 394 11.51 28.47 12.39
N PRO A 395 12.85 28.46 12.28
CA PRO A 395 13.70 28.40 13.46
C PRO A 395 13.61 29.74 14.24
N THR A 396 13.17 29.66 15.47
CA THR A 396 13.16 30.78 16.42
C THR A 396 13.88 30.34 17.71
N PRO A 397 14.38 31.30 18.53
CA PRO A 397 15.00 30.93 19.82
C PRO A 397 14.07 30.10 20.71
N GLU A 398 12.76 30.31 20.61
CA GLU A 398 11.76 29.59 21.42
C GLU A 398 11.55 28.16 20.96
N ASN A 399 11.59 27.88 19.65
CA ASN A 399 11.25 26.54 19.10
C ASN A 399 12.45 25.71 18.64
N ALA A 400 13.64 26.30 18.55
CA ALA A 400 14.87 25.62 18.08
C ALA A 400 15.30 24.41 18.94
N HIS A 401 14.74 24.25 20.15
CA HIS A 401 15.01 23.15 21.07
C HIS A 401 13.79 22.27 21.33
N ILE A 402 12.61 22.63 20.79
CA ILE A 402 11.37 21.88 21.02
C ILE A 402 11.39 20.60 20.19
N ARG A 403 11.25 19.47 20.88
CA ARG A 403 11.07 18.15 20.26
C ARG A 403 9.69 17.63 20.65
N PRO A 404 8.84 17.29 19.68
CA PRO A 404 7.56 16.63 19.96
C PRO A 404 7.77 15.28 20.67
N GLU A 405 6.76 14.82 21.38
CA GLU A 405 6.73 13.47 21.89
C GLU A 405 6.96 12.48 20.74
N HIS A 406 7.79 11.48 20.95
CA HIS A 406 8.21 10.47 19.96
C HIS A 406 9.12 10.96 18.82
N TRP A 407 9.55 12.23 18.82
CA TRP A 407 10.55 12.68 17.86
C TRP A 407 11.89 11.96 18.09
N PRO A 408 12.58 11.48 17.01
CA PRO A 408 13.87 10.80 17.16
C PRO A 408 14.90 11.70 17.88
N LYS A 409 15.52 11.16 18.94
CA LYS A 409 16.43 11.94 19.80
C LYS A 409 17.73 12.34 19.09
N ASP A 410 18.14 11.55 18.12
CA ASP A 410 19.36 11.69 17.31
C ASP A 410 19.18 12.65 16.11
N LEU A 411 17.94 13.08 15.82
CA LEU A 411 17.68 14.02 14.75
C LEU A 411 17.52 15.46 15.28
N PRO A 412 17.82 16.49 14.46
CA PRO A 412 17.54 17.89 14.80
C PRO A 412 16.03 18.11 15.09
N PRO A 413 15.66 19.10 15.87
CA PRO A 413 14.24 19.48 16.06
C PRO A 413 13.53 19.80 14.74
N PRO A 414 12.18 19.74 14.68
CA PRO A 414 11.42 19.99 13.45
C PRO A 414 11.71 21.35 12.80
N SER A 415 12.03 22.38 13.57
CA SER A 415 12.37 23.71 13.06
C SER A 415 13.76 23.82 12.44
N LEU A 416 14.67 22.89 12.73
CA LEU A 416 16.06 22.90 12.23
C LEU A 416 16.30 21.82 11.16
N ILE A 417 15.51 20.75 11.16
CA ILE A 417 15.74 19.58 10.29
C ILE A 417 15.69 19.93 8.79
N GLY A 418 14.83 20.89 8.41
CA GLY A 418 14.72 21.35 7.02
C GLY A 418 16.04 21.90 6.47
N THR A 419 16.77 22.66 7.29
CA THR A 419 18.09 23.18 6.91
C THR A 419 19.13 22.08 6.76
N GLU A 420 19.09 21.04 7.59
CA GLU A 420 20.00 19.90 7.46
C GLU A 420 19.67 19.05 6.23
N ILE A 421 18.38 18.84 5.94
CA ILE A 421 17.92 18.19 4.70
C ILE A 421 18.43 18.97 3.48
N GLN A 422 18.29 20.29 3.47
CA GLN A 422 18.76 21.17 2.38
C GLN A 422 20.26 20.98 2.12
N LYS A 423 21.09 21.06 3.15
CA LYS A 423 22.56 20.86 3.03
C LYS A 423 22.91 19.52 2.44
N LEU A 424 22.21 18.46 2.91
CA LEU A 424 22.47 17.11 2.44
C LEU A 424 22.00 16.89 1.00
N LEU A 425 20.86 17.49 0.61
CA LEU A 425 20.37 17.46 -0.77
C LEU A 425 21.35 18.13 -1.74
N HIS A 426 21.91 19.29 -1.38
CA HIS A 426 22.95 19.95 -2.21
C HIS A 426 24.18 19.07 -2.36
N SER A 427 24.69 18.48 -1.28
CA SER A 427 25.85 17.57 -1.31
C SER A 427 25.58 16.31 -2.17
N LEU A 428 24.37 15.76 -2.12
CA LEU A 428 23.97 14.64 -2.98
C LEU A 428 23.85 15.09 -4.44
N GLY A 429 23.30 16.27 -4.70
CA GLY A 429 23.21 16.85 -6.03
C GLY A 429 24.59 17.02 -6.70
N GLU A 430 25.57 17.55 -5.96
CA GLU A 430 26.96 17.63 -6.46
C GLU A 430 27.50 16.25 -6.83
N THR A 431 27.31 15.23 -5.98
CA THR A 431 27.73 13.85 -6.24
C THR A 431 27.01 13.29 -7.47
N MET A 432 25.70 13.52 -7.61
CA MET A 432 24.90 13.08 -8.74
C MET A 432 25.44 13.67 -10.04
N HIS A 433 25.65 14.98 -10.14
CA HIS A 433 26.16 15.64 -11.34
C HIS A 433 27.58 15.18 -11.71
N GLU A 434 28.43 14.99 -10.70
CA GLU A 434 29.77 14.43 -10.91
C GLU A 434 29.68 13.04 -11.54
N ASN A 435 28.82 12.16 -11.02
CA ASN A 435 28.66 10.80 -11.53
C ASN A 435 27.98 10.79 -12.90
N PHE A 436 27.02 11.68 -13.17
CA PHE A 436 26.46 11.85 -14.51
C PHE A 436 27.49 12.23 -15.58
N SER A 437 28.55 12.96 -15.19
CA SER A 437 29.63 13.33 -16.10
C SER A 437 30.66 12.22 -16.33
N LYS A 438 30.74 11.24 -15.42
CA LYS A 438 31.80 10.22 -15.41
C LYS A 438 31.33 8.83 -15.81
N LEU A 439 30.07 8.50 -15.54
CA LEU A 439 29.52 7.16 -15.70
C LEU A 439 28.67 7.07 -16.99
N ASP A 440 28.60 5.89 -17.56
CA ASP A 440 27.57 5.55 -18.53
C ASP A 440 26.25 5.30 -17.79
N VAL A 441 25.46 6.38 -17.61
CA VAL A 441 24.25 6.36 -16.79
C VAL A 441 23.15 5.47 -17.38
N ASP A 442 23.16 5.27 -18.71
CA ASP A 442 22.17 4.41 -19.37
C ASP A 442 22.45 2.92 -19.13
N ALA A 443 23.70 2.56 -18.82
CA ALA A 443 24.09 1.19 -18.50
C ALA A 443 23.88 0.79 -17.01
N ILE A 444 23.56 1.74 -16.11
CA ILE A 444 23.41 1.45 -14.68
C ILE A 444 22.16 0.61 -14.39
N GLN A 445 21.07 0.89 -15.12
CA GLN A 445 19.77 0.24 -14.91
C GLN A 445 19.08 -0.03 -16.25
N ASP A 446 18.95 -1.29 -16.63
CA ASP A 446 18.37 -1.72 -17.91
C ASP A 446 16.88 -1.41 -18.05
N ARG A 447 16.14 -1.46 -16.95
CA ARG A 447 14.67 -1.30 -16.95
C ARG A 447 14.23 -0.26 -15.93
N TRP A 448 13.53 0.73 -16.43
CA TRP A 448 12.93 1.77 -15.62
C TRP A 448 11.45 1.52 -15.42
N CYS A 449 11.00 1.62 -14.18
CA CYS A 449 9.58 1.64 -13.88
C CYS A 449 8.97 2.94 -14.38
N THR A 450 7.72 2.88 -14.84
CA THR A 450 6.92 4.09 -15.14
C THR A 450 7.46 5.01 -16.25
N HIS A 451 8.21 4.46 -17.20
CA HIS A 451 8.80 5.20 -18.34
C HIS A 451 9.75 6.34 -17.93
N GLU A 452 10.36 6.25 -16.78
CA GLU A 452 11.42 7.18 -16.36
C GLU A 452 12.73 6.87 -17.14
N THR A 453 13.64 7.82 -17.16
CA THR A 453 14.98 7.71 -17.76
C THR A 453 16.01 8.37 -16.85
N PRO A 454 17.31 8.12 -17.00
CA PRO A 454 18.34 8.81 -16.24
C PRO A 454 18.20 10.33 -16.27
N ALA A 455 17.92 10.91 -17.44
CA ALA A 455 17.75 12.34 -17.61
C ALA A 455 16.52 12.89 -16.83
N LEU A 456 15.41 12.15 -16.85
CA LEU A 456 14.19 12.52 -16.09
C LEU A 456 14.39 12.37 -14.58
N PHE A 457 15.16 11.38 -14.17
CA PHE A 457 15.56 11.20 -12.76
C PHE A 457 16.38 12.42 -12.29
N CYS A 458 17.43 12.79 -13.04
CA CYS A 458 18.27 13.96 -12.75
C CYS A 458 17.43 15.24 -12.65
N GLU A 459 16.59 15.53 -13.65
CA GLU A 459 15.68 16.70 -13.65
C GLU A 459 14.77 16.73 -12.42
N ARG A 460 14.27 15.57 -11.99
CA ARG A 460 13.40 15.48 -10.82
C ARG A 460 14.16 15.75 -9.51
N TRP A 461 15.39 15.28 -9.40
CA TRP A 461 16.23 15.54 -8.24
C TRP A 461 16.70 16.98 -8.19
N ASP A 462 17.13 17.56 -9.33
CA ASP A 462 17.49 18.99 -9.42
C ASP A 462 16.36 19.89 -8.97
N LYS A 463 15.15 19.61 -9.47
CA LYS A 463 13.97 20.34 -9.05
C LYS A 463 13.69 20.19 -7.55
N MET A 464 13.90 19.01 -6.96
CA MET A 464 13.72 18.80 -5.53
C MET A 464 14.74 19.60 -4.71
N ILE A 465 16.00 19.67 -5.17
CA ILE A 465 17.07 20.45 -4.54
C ILE A 465 16.70 21.93 -4.54
N GLU A 466 16.29 22.48 -5.71
CA GLU A 466 15.81 23.87 -5.81
C GLU A 466 14.59 24.14 -4.92
N ASP A 467 13.63 23.21 -4.90
CA ASP A 467 12.42 23.36 -4.10
C ASP A 467 12.73 23.44 -2.59
N PHE A 468 13.84 22.82 -2.14
CA PHE A 468 14.33 22.89 -0.76
C PHE A 468 15.13 24.15 -0.43
N ASP A 469 15.32 25.09 -1.36
CA ASP A 469 15.80 26.44 -1.02
C ASP A 469 14.81 27.17 -0.09
N SER A 470 13.58 26.68 -0.01
CA SER A 470 12.59 27.05 1.01
C SER A 470 12.32 25.86 1.95
N PRO A 471 13.26 25.54 2.88
CA PRO A 471 13.23 24.30 3.66
C PRO A 471 12.08 24.21 4.66
N ASN A 472 11.41 25.31 4.97
CA ASN A 472 10.33 25.41 5.96
C ASN A 472 8.93 25.34 5.34
N GLU A 473 8.83 25.05 4.04
CA GLU A 473 7.55 24.86 3.36
C GLU A 473 7.00 23.44 3.65
N PRO A 474 5.85 23.28 4.33
CA PRO A 474 5.33 21.98 4.77
C PRO A 474 5.18 20.96 3.64
N SER A 475 4.75 21.39 2.44
CA SER A 475 4.54 20.46 1.31
C SER A 475 5.82 19.77 0.82
N ARG A 476 7.00 20.31 1.13
CA ARG A 476 8.29 19.76 0.70
C ARG A 476 8.62 18.45 1.40
N ALA A 477 8.23 18.31 2.66
CA ALA A 477 8.45 17.07 3.41
C ALA A 477 7.74 15.88 2.76
N SER A 478 6.47 16.07 2.38
CA SER A 478 5.69 15.01 1.70
C SER A 478 6.24 14.69 0.30
N GLU A 479 6.64 15.72 -0.46
CA GLU A 479 7.19 15.55 -1.81
C GLU A 479 8.53 14.80 -1.77
N LEU A 480 9.40 15.08 -0.79
CA LEU A 480 10.70 14.41 -0.62
C LEU A 480 10.55 12.99 -0.12
N ALA A 481 9.73 12.75 0.90
CA ALA A 481 9.49 11.41 1.43
C ALA A 481 8.91 10.47 0.35
N ASP A 482 7.94 10.95 -0.41
CA ASP A 482 7.33 10.25 -1.54
C ASP A 482 8.36 9.92 -2.65
N MET A 483 9.24 10.88 -2.98
CA MET A 483 10.29 10.70 -3.98
C MET A 483 11.33 9.67 -3.54
N LEU A 484 11.82 9.77 -2.30
CA LEU A 484 12.81 8.84 -1.77
C LEU A 484 12.26 7.42 -1.63
N SER A 485 11.00 7.27 -1.19
CA SER A 485 10.33 5.98 -1.14
C SER A 485 10.18 5.38 -2.54
N HIS A 486 9.74 6.18 -3.51
CA HIS A 486 9.63 5.74 -4.90
C HIS A 486 10.97 5.26 -5.46
N ASP A 487 12.04 6.06 -5.32
CA ASP A 487 13.35 5.69 -5.85
C ASP A 487 13.96 4.49 -5.13
N GLY A 488 13.76 4.39 -3.81
CA GLY A 488 14.18 3.22 -3.04
C GLY A 488 13.53 1.92 -3.48
N LEU A 489 12.27 1.97 -3.93
CA LEU A 489 11.52 0.80 -4.39
C LEU A 489 11.73 0.49 -5.87
N HIS A 490 11.75 1.51 -6.74
CA HIS A 490 11.68 1.35 -8.19
C HIS A 490 13.00 1.56 -8.91
N ASN A 491 13.88 2.42 -8.39
CA ASN A 491 15.11 2.85 -9.04
C ASN A 491 16.36 2.53 -8.20
N ARG A 492 16.29 1.45 -7.42
CA ARG A 492 17.30 1.10 -6.42
C ARG A 492 18.73 1.04 -6.94
N ALA A 493 18.96 0.31 -8.04
CA ALA A 493 20.30 0.15 -8.60
C ALA A 493 20.89 1.48 -9.09
N PHE A 494 20.04 2.32 -9.69
CA PHE A 494 20.42 3.64 -10.12
C PHE A 494 20.73 4.56 -8.93
N LEU A 495 19.86 4.55 -7.93
CA LEU A 495 20.00 5.34 -6.70
C LEU A 495 21.31 5.02 -5.96
N GLU A 496 21.63 3.73 -5.79
CA GLU A 496 22.86 3.27 -5.13
C GLU A 496 24.12 3.73 -5.86
N THR A 497 24.11 3.72 -7.20
CA THR A 497 25.27 4.05 -8.03
C THR A 497 25.47 5.54 -8.17
N ILE A 498 24.37 6.27 -8.46
CA ILE A 498 24.48 7.68 -8.83
C ILE A 498 24.82 8.61 -7.65
N PHE A 499 24.49 8.21 -6.41
CA PHE A 499 24.81 8.96 -5.20
C PHE A 499 26.03 8.43 -4.44
N SER A 500 26.71 7.37 -4.91
CA SER A 500 27.95 6.88 -4.33
C SER A 500 29.13 7.77 -4.66
N ARG A 501 30.05 7.93 -3.71
CA ARG A 501 31.37 8.53 -3.94
C ARG A 501 32.39 7.43 -4.24
N ALA A 502 33.49 7.82 -4.89
CA ALA A 502 34.57 6.88 -5.21
C ALA A 502 35.24 6.26 -3.97
N GLU A 503 35.21 6.99 -2.85
CA GLU A 503 35.73 6.54 -1.55
C GLU A 503 34.78 5.67 -0.75
N ASP A 504 33.49 5.61 -1.10
CA ASP A 504 32.48 4.85 -0.37
C ASP A 504 32.70 3.34 -0.56
N ASP A 505 32.82 2.59 0.51
CA ASP A 505 32.76 1.14 0.45
C ASP A 505 31.30 0.65 0.36
N GLU A 506 31.10 -0.65 0.10
CA GLU A 506 29.78 -1.24 -0.12
C GLU A 506 28.83 -1.04 1.08
N ALA A 507 29.36 -0.94 2.30
CA ALA A 507 28.59 -0.76 3.52
C ALA A 507 28.10 0.70 3.69
N HIS A 508 28.83 1.67 3.17
CA HIS A 508 28.60 3.10 3.39
C HIS A 508 27.95 3.82 2.20
N LYS A 509 27.80 3.16 1.04
CA LYS A 509 27.22 3.74 -0.17
C LYS A 509 25.89 4.45 0.04
N LEU A 510 25.05 3.91 0.92
CA LEU A 510 23.70 4.42 1.18
C LEU A 510 23.58 5.25 2.46
N GLU A 511 24.63 5.42 3.24
CA GLU A 511 24.54 6.06 4.56
C GLU A 511 23.96 7.47 4.48
N ARG A 512 24.41 8.28 3.51
CA ARG A 512 23.91 9.65 3.29
C ARG A 512 22.44 9.66 2.86
N LEU A 513 22.06 8.77 1.94
CA LEU A 513 20.68 8.62 1.50
C LEU A 513 19.79 8.10 2.62
N HIS A 514 20.29 7.16 3.42
CA HIS A 514 19.56 6.65 4.58
C HIS A 514 19.35 7.74 5.63
N HIS A 515 20.36 8.57 5.89
CA HIS A 515 20.23 9.70 6.79
C HIS A 515 19.20 10.71 6.27
N LEU A 516 19.24 11.03 4.96
CA LEU A 516 18.25 11.88 4.30
C LEU A 516 16.83 11.30 4.43
N TYR A 517 16.68 10.00 4.19
CA TYR A 517 15.38 9.32 4.27
C TYR A 517 14.83 9.37 5.71
N ARG A 518 15.64 9.07 6.70
CA ARG A 518 15.23 9.16 8.12
C ARG A 518 14.78 10.57 8.51
N MET A 519 15.51 11.60 8.09
CA MET A 519 15.14 12.99 8.34
C MET A 519 13.85 13.38 7.62
N SER A 520 13.73 12.99 6.36
CA SER A 520 12.54 13.23 5.53
C SER A 520 11.29 12.55 6.13
N LEU A 521 11.42 11.29 6.53
CA LEU A 521 10.33 10.52 7.12
C LEU A 521 9.89 11.10 8.47
N ALA A 522 10.85 11.48 9.35
CA ALA A 522 10.53 12.11 10.62
C ALA A 522 9.78 13.45 10.44
N LEU A 523 10.21 14.24 9.45
CA LEU A 523 9.54 15.50 9.13
C LEU A 523 8.17 15.28 8.52
N PHE A 524 8.02 14.29 7.64
CA PHE A 524 6.74 13.88 7.07
C PHE A 524 5.76 13.41 8.13
N ASP A 525 6.18 12.52 9.03
CA ASP A 525 5.36 12.03 10.16
C ASP A 525 4.92 13.16 11.10
N TYR A 526 5.72 14.20 11.21
CA TYR A 526 5.34 15.37 11.98
C TYR A 526 4.31 16.26 11.26
N ILE A 527 4.48 16.47 9.96
CA ILE A 527 3.68 17.42 9.17
C ILE A 527 2.35 16.78 8.71
N CYS A 528 2.40 15.61 8.10
CA CYS A 528 1.26 15.02 7.40
C CYS A 528 -0.04 14.94 8.24
N PRO A 529 -0.04 14.42 9.48
CA PRO A 529 -1.26 14.42 10.29
C PRO A 529 -1.74 15.81 10.69
N ARG A 530 -0.85 16.80 10.70
CA ARG A 530 -1.12 18.20 11.12
C ARG A 530 -1.63 19.06 9.99
N GLU A 531 -1.41 18.69 8.73
CA GLU A 531 -1.98 19.39 7.57
C GLU A 531 -3.52 19.38 7.59
N TYR A 532 -4.11 18.38 8.27
CA TYR A 532 -5.55 18.23 8.46
C TYR A 532 -6.04 18.71 9.83
N GLY A 533 -5.32 19.65 10.43
CA GLY A 533 -5.60 20.27 11.71
C GLY A 533 -4.50 20.00 12.76
N ILE A 534 -4.15 21.03 13.49
CA ILE A 534 -3.14 21.00 14.56
C ILE A 534 -3.82 20.74 15.90
N THR A 535 -4.89 21.49 16.18
CA THR A 535 -5.68 21.33 17.40
C THR A 535 -6.83 20.32 17.20
N PRO A 536 -7.34 19.71 18.28
CA PRO A 536 -8.51 18.83 18.19
C PRO A 536 -9.71 19.49 17.50
N GLU A 537 -9.96 20.78 17.77
CA GLU A 537 -11.06 21.55 17.18
C GLU A 537 -10.86 21.77 15.68
N GLN A 538 -9.63 22.08 15.25
CA GLN A 538 -9.30 22.21 13.83
C GLN A 538 -9.48 20.86 13.11
N LYS A 539 -9.03 19.76 13.71
CA LYS A 539 -9.16 18.41 13.19
C LYS A 539 -10.62 18.00 13.00
N GLU A 540 -11.45 18.22 14.01
CA GLU A 540 -12.89 17.96 13.94
C GLU A 540 -13.55 18.82 12.85
N HIS A 541 -13.27 20.12 12.81
CA HIS A 541 -13.89 21.05 11.87
C HIS A 541 -13.50 20.73 10.42
N ILE A 542 -12.22 20.53 10.11
CA ILE A 542 -11.74 20.12 8.79
C ILE A 542 -12.33 18.75 8.42
N GLY A 543 -12.38 17.81 9.37
CA GLY A 543 -12.98 16.49 9.21
C GLY A 543 -14.46 16.56 8.82
N LEU A 544 -15.25 17.38 9.52
CA LEU A 544 -16.67 17.58 9.22
C LEU A 544 -16.89 18.19 7.83
N LEU A 545 -16.07 19.15 7.42
CA LEU A 545 -16.20 19.78 6.11
C LEU A 545 -15.77 18.86 4.96
N THR A 546 -14.83 17.93 5.20
CA THR A 546 -14.24 17.07 4.16
C THR A 546 -14.88 15.68 4.12
N SER A 547 -15.01 15.00 5.25
CA SER A 547 -15.36 13.57 5.31
C SER A 547 -16.70 13.25 5.99
N GLN A 548 -17.48 14.25 6.42
CA GLN A 548 -18.79 13.97 7.01
C GLN A 548 -19.74 13.23 6.02
N PRO A 549 -19.82 13.59 4.72
CA PRO A 549 -20.67 12.84 3.80
C PRO A 549 -20.25 11.37 3.65
N LEU A 550 -18.92 11.12 3.64
CA LEU A 550 -18.38 9.75 3.64
C LEU A 550 -18.74 9.00 4.93
N LEU A 551 -18.57 9.62 6.10
CA LEU A 551 -18.93 9.04 7.39
C LEU A 551 -20.44 8.70 7.45
N GLN A 552 -21.29 9.58 6.93
CA GLN A 552 -22.73 9.35 6.85
C GLN A 552 -23.06 8.13 5.97
N SER A 553 -22.42 8.00 4.82
CA SER A 553 -22.57 6.84 3.94
C SER A 553 -22.07 5.55 4.60
N ILE A 554 -20.96 5.61 5.34
CA ILE A 554 -20.45 4.47 6.11
C ILE A 554 -21.51 4.04 7.17
N VAL A 555 -22.02 4.99 7.97
CA VAL A 555 -23.01 4.71 9.01
C VAL A 555 -24.27 4.07 8.41
N GLN A 556 -24.72 4.53 7.24
CA GLN A 556 -25.85 3.93 6.54
C GLN A 556 -25.56 2.48 6.12
N ASN A 557 -24.37 2.21 5.59
CA ASN A 557 -23.96 0.85 5.18
C ASN A 557 -23.66 -0.09 6.36
N LEU A 558 -23.42 0.44 7.57
CA LEU A 558 -23.29 -0.39 8.77
C LEU A 558 -24.64 -0.86 9.32
N GLN A 559 -25.73 -0.12 9.03
CA GLN A 559 -27.10 -0.42 9.50
C GLN A 559 -27.76 -1.48 8.60
N VAL A 560 -27.14 -2.65 8.50
CA VAL A 560 -27.65 -3.77 7.69
C VAL A 560 -28.97 -4.28 8.21
N SER A 561 -29.95 -4.50 7.30
CA SER A 561 -31.24 -5.10 7.66
C SER A 561 -31.10 -6.55 8.12
N GLU A 562 -32.05 -7.03 8.92
CA GLU A 562 -32.02 -8.39 9.49
C GLU A 562 -32.07 -9.48 8.40
N ASP A 563 -32.69 -9.18 7.24
CA ASP A 563 -32.83 -10.11 6.11
C ASP A 563 -31.50 -10.34 5.34
N VAL A 564 -30.55 -9.41 5.42
CA VAL A 564 -29.24 -9.53 4.75
C VAL A 564 -28.30 -10.33 5.61
N LYS A 565 -27.84 -11.48 5.12
CA LYS A 565 -26.96 -12.38 5.85
C LYS A 565 -25.54 -11.89 6.01
N GLY A 566 -25.07 -11.03 5.10
CA GLY A 566 -23.78 -10.37 5.16
C GLY A 566 -23.57 -9.43 3.97
N MET A 567 -22.70 -8.43 4.13
CA MET A 567 -22.36 -7.49 3.04
C MET A 567 -20.94 -6.96 3.16
N CYS A 568 -20.38 -6.55 2.02
CA CYS A 568 -19.10 -5.85 1.91
C CYS A 568 -19.30 -4.53 1.17
N THR A 569 -18.74 -3.44 1.71
CA THR A 569 -18.72 -2.14 1.04
C THR A 569 -17.31 -1.57 1.07
N PHE A 570 -16.81 -1.19 -0.08
CA PHE A 570 -15.45 -0.67 -0.23
C PHE A 570 -15.47 0.74 -0.81
N TYR A 571 -14.72 1.65 -0.19
CA TYR A 571 -14.54 3.01 -0.64
C TYR A 571 -13.08 3.25 -0.99
N PHE A 572 -12.78 3.66 -2.20
CA PHE A 572 -11.44 4.03 -2.64
C PHE A 572 -11.32 5.54 -2.75
N THR A 573 -10.36 6.12 -2.04
CA THR A 573 -10.22 7.55 -1.93
C THR A 573 -8.75 8.00 -1.87
N LYS A 574 -8.53 9.26 -1.52
CA LYS A 574 -7.23 9.90 -1.38
C LYS A 574 -6.80 9.94 0.09
N GLU A 575 -5.54 10.30 0.29
CA GLU A 575 -4.93 10.51 1.59
C GLU A 575 -5.72 11.48 2.47
N SER A 576 -6.18 12.60 1.88
CA SER A 576 -6.95 13.64 2.58
C SER A 576 -8.18 13.08 3.29
N HIS A 577 -8.98 12.27 2.60
CA HIS A 577 -10.19 11.68 3.17
C HIS A 577 -9.88 10.63 4.25
N VAL A 578 -8.79 9.86 4.09
CA VAL A 578 -8.40 8.88 5.11
C VAL A 578 -8.01 9.57 6.41
N HIS A 579 -7.18 10.62 6.34
CA HIS A 579 -6.77 11.39 7.53
C HIS A 579 -7.93 12.15 8.16
N THR A 580 -8.79 12.79 7.36
CA THR A 580 -9.93 13.55 7.89
C THR A 580 -11.02 12.64 8.46
N LEU A 581 -11.26 11.46 7.88
CA LEU A 581 -12.12 10.44 8.46
C LEU A 581 -11.55 9.93 9.80
N LEU A 582 -10.25 9.64 9.86
CA LEU A 582 -9.59 9.24 11.10
C LEU A 582 -9.71 10.31 12.18
N ASN A 583 -9.54 11.58 11.83
CA ASN A 583 -9.74 12.70 12.75
C ASN A 583 -11.19 12.73 13.31
N LEU A 584 -12.21 12.46 12.48
CA LEU A 584 -13.60 12.36 12.93
C LEU A 584 -13.81 11.19 13.89
N LEU A 585 -13.21 10.03 13.61
CA LEU A 585 -13.29 8.87 14.51
C LEU A 585 -12.65 9.18 15.86
N LEU A 586 -11.53 9.89 15.89
CA LEU A 586 -10.87 10.32 17.12
C LEU A 586 -11.73 11.33 17.93
N SER A 587 -12.56 12.13 17.26
CA SER A 587 -13.48 13.09 17.90
C SER A 587 -14.83 12.47 18.29
N SER A 588 -15.09 11.22 17.92
CA SER A 588 -16.40 10.57 18.08
C SER A 588 -16.72 10.08 19.51
N HIS A 589 -15.80 10.24 20.45
CA HIS A 589 -15.89 9.69 21.79
C HIS A 589 -16.07 8.15 21.84
N LEU A 590 -15.64 7.45 20.81
CA LEU A 590 -15.49 6.00 20.80
C LEU A 590 -14.32 5.57 21.69
N SER A 591 -14.36 4.34 22.18
CA SER A 591 -13.31 3.78 23.04
C SER A 591 -12.08 3.39 22.21
N ILE A 592 -11.23 4.37 21.89
CA ILE A 592 -9.99 4.16 21.14
C ILE A 592 -8.96 3.48 22.05
N ILE A 593 -8.41 2.35 21.59
CA ILE A 593 -7.39 1.57 22.31
C ILE A 593 -5.99 1.74 21.74
N MET A 594 -5.86 2.30 20.54
CA MET A 594 -4.58 2.51 19.89
C MET A 594 -3.90 3.77 20.45
N PRO A 595 -2.71 3.65 21.05
CA PRO A 595 -2.05 4.78 21.72
C PRO A 595 -1.47 5.80 20.75
N ARG A 596 -1.14 5.38 19.53
CA ARG A 596 -0.56 6.21 18.49
C ARG A 596 -1.15 5.84 17.15
N MET A 597 -1.56 6.86 16.39
CA MET A 597 -2.01 6.64 15.01
C MET A 597 -0.82 6.27 14.13
N PRO A 598 -0.96 5.22 13.32
CA PRO A 598 0.08 4.82 12.39
C PRO A 598 0.16 5.79 11.21
N PRO A 599 1.27 5.79 10.46
CA PRO A 599 1.30 6.43 9.15
C PRO A 599 0.27 5.77 8.23
N MET A 600 -0.45 6.61 7.45
CA MET A 600 -1.48 6.12 6.53
C MET A 600 -0.93 6.17 5.10
N ASP A 601 -0.11 5.17 4.74
CA ASP A 601 0.58 5.07 3.47
C ASP A 601 -0.30 4.49 2.35
N TYR A 602 0.26 4.20 1.18
CA TYR A 602 -0.47 3.61 0.06
C TYR A 602 -1.17 2.31 0.46
N PHE A 603 -2.40 2.13 0.02
CA PHE A 603 -3.28 1.04 0.46
C PHE A 603 -3.52 0.97 1.98
N SER A 604 -3.28 2.05 2.73
CA SER A 604 -3.79 2.13 4.09
C SER A 604 -5.31 2.04 4.09
N SER A 605 -5.85 1.50 5.17
CA SER A 605 -7.29 1.29 5.27
C SER A 605 -7.84 1.57 6.67
N ILE A 606 -9.11 1.97 6.70
CA ILE A 606 -9.94 2.04 7.91
C ILE A 606 -11.10 1.08 7.67
N THR A 607 -11.18 0.04 8.48
CA THR A 607 -12.17 -1.03 8.35
C THR A 607 -13.13 -1.00 9.52
N PHE A 608 -14.42 -1.04 9.22
CA PHE A 608 -15.52 -1.16 10.18
C PHE A 608 -16.15 -2.53 10.00
N GLU A 609 -16.20 -3.31 11.05
CA GLU A 609 -16.76 -4.66 11.04
C GLU A 609 -17.89 -4.76 12.04
N VAL A 610 -19.05 -5.16 11.55
CA VAL A 610 -20.22 -5.46 12.38
C VAL A 610 -20.32 -6.97 12.56
N TYR A 611 -20.30 -7.40 13.79
CA TYR A 611 -20.47 -8.79 14.18
C TYR A 611 -21.81 -8.98 14.87
N GLU A 612 -22.40 -10.15 14.66
CA GLU A 612 -23.69 -10.55 15.26
C GLU A 612 -23.54 -11.91 15.91
N ARG A 613 -24.17 -12.10 17.07
CA ARG A 613 -24.32 -13.41 17.71
C ARG A 613 -25.70 -13.59 18.29
N GLU A 614 -26.18 -14.84 18.33
CA GLU A 614 -27.39 -15.19 19.06
C GLU A 614 -27.17 -15.07 20.58
N ARG A 615 -28.09 -14.46 21.28
CA ARG A 615 -28.04 -14.45 22.76
C ARG A 615 -28.29 -15.82 23.28
N PRO A 616 -27.54 -16.32 24.28
CA PRO A 616 -27.86 -17.58 24.95
C PRO A 616 -29.25 -17.49 25.55
N THR A 617 -30.16 -18.36 25.18
CA THR A 617 -31.50 -18.46 25.74
C THR A 617 -31.41 -18.93 27.20
N SER A 618 -31.50 -18.00 28.14
CA SER A 618 -31.79 -18.39 29.52
C SER A 618 -33.22 -18.94 29.60
N ALA A 619 -33.41 -20.08 30.24
CA ALA A 619 -34.62 -20.89 30.24
C ALA A 619 -35.90 -20.19 30.82
N THR A 620 -35.87 -18.90 31.11
CA THR A 620 -36.98 -18.18 31.81
C THR A 620 -37.68 -17.11 30.97
N HIS A 621 -37.20 -16.76 29.76
CA HIS A 621 -37.90 -15.81 28.88
C HIS A 621 -37.86 -16.29 27.43
N ALA A 622 -38.84 -17.10 27.05
CA ALA A 622 -39.16 -17.41 25.66
C ALA A 622 -39.92 -16.20 25.08
N ALA A 623 -39.31 -15.43 24.22
CA ALA A 623 -39.81 -14.73 23.02
C ALA A 623 -38.94 -13.51 22.69
N SER A 624 -38.41 -13.48 21.46
CA SER A 624 -37.85 -12.32 20.72
C SER A 624 -36.75 -11.51 21.45
N SER A 625 -35.62 -12.12 21.76
CA SER A 625 -34.41 -11.32 21.99
C SER A 625 -33.70 -11.09 20.62
N LYS A 626 -33.62 -9.82 20.21
CA LYS A 626 -32.79 -9.43 19.07
C LYS A 626 -31.37 -9.95 19.24
N PRO A 627 -30.71 -10.38 18.17
CA PRO A 627 -29.30 -10.79 18.25
C PRO A 627 -28.44 -9.64 18.82
N GLU A 628 -27.38 -10.01 19.49
CA GLU A 628 -26.40 -9.05 19.99
C GLU A 628 -25.48 -8.62 18.84
N ARG A 629 -25.29 -7.31 18.66
CA ARG A 629 -24.41 -6.75 17.62
C ARG A 629 -23.26 -5.99 18.24
N SER A 630 -22.11 -6.08 17.61
CA SER A 630 -20.88 -5.41 18.02
C SER A 630 -20.19 -4.76 16.83
N LEU A 631 -19.64 -3.57 17.04
CA LEU A 631 -18.81 -2.85 16.07
C LEU A 631 -17.35 -2.90 16.49
N VAL A 632 -16.45 -3.24 15.54
CA VAL A 632 -15.00 -3.11 15.68
C VAL A 632 -14.49 -2.20 14.57
N ILE A 633 -13.57 -1.30 14.90
CA ILE A 633 -12.88 -0.47 13.93
C ILE A 633 -11.40 -0.85 13.97
N SER A 634 -10.82 -1.08 12.81
CA SER A 634 -9.39 -1.38 12.66
C SER A 634 -8.74 -0.51 11.59
N VAL A 635 -7.42 -0.33 11.67
CA VAL A 635 -6.64 0.46 10.73
C VAL A 635 -5.42 -0.34 10.26
N SER A 636 -5.10 -0.21 8.97
CA SER A 636 -3.86 -0.70 8.37
C SER A 636 -3.01 0.47 7.91
N GLU A 637 -1.71 0.39 8.17
CA GLU A 637 -0.72 1.36 7.66
C GLU A 637 -0.59 1.31 6.14
N GLY A 638 -1.07 0.22 5.52
CA GLY A 638 -0.90 -0.03 4.11
C GLY A 638 0.50 -0.55 3.75
N ALA A 639 0.94 -0.23 2.56
CA ALA A 639 2.24 -0.64 2.02
C ALA A 639 3.35 0.29 2.54
N HIS A 640 3.61 0.24 3.85
CA HIS A 640 4.55 1.11 4.55
C HIS A 640 5.83 0.39 4.96
N SER A 641 6.96 1.09 4.88
CA SER A 641 8.22 0.69 5.51
C SER A 641 9.06 1.91 5.88
N SER A 642 9.53 1.94 7.11
CA SER A 642 10.51 2.94 7.57
C SER A 642 11.92 2.71 7.03
N GLU A 643 12.19 1.56 6.40
CA GLU A 643 13.52 1.12 5.96
C GLU A 643 13.55 0.73 4.47
N VAL A 644 12.81 1.48 3.63
CA VAL A 644 12.71 1.23 2.19
C VAL A 644 14.09 1.07 1.52
N LEU A 645 15.08 1.84 1.95
CA LEU A 645 16.45 1.78 1.42
C LEU A 645 17.25 0.51 1.81
N PHE A 646 16.74 -0.36 2.69
CA PHE A 646 17.37 -1.63 3.06
C PHE A 646 16.61 -2.85 2.56
N ILE A 647 15.39 -2.66 2.08
CA ILE A 647 14.58 -3.75 1.55
C ILE A 647 15.01 -4.04 0.12
N ARG A 648 15.30 -5.31 -0.19
CA ARG A 648 15.44 -5.78 -1.56
C ARG A 648 14.15 -6.46 -1.97
N LEU A 649 13.51 -5.90 -2.98
CA LEU A 649 12.27 -6.40 -3.55
C LEU A 649 12.54 -7.24 -4.81
N ASP A 650 11.56 -8.09 -5.13
CA ASP A 650 11.51 -8.78 -6.43
C ASP A 650 11.15 -7.80 -7.57
N ALA A 651 11.02 -8.34 -8.79
CA ALA A 651 10.70 -7.52 -9.98
C ALA A 651 9.32 -6.83 -9.93
N ARG A 652 8.49 -7.12 -8.93
CA ARG A 652 7.21 -6.44 -8.71
C ARG A 652 7.38 -5.08 -8.04
N HIS A 653 8.48 -4.87 -7.33
CA HIS A 653 8.80 -3.68 -6.54
C HIS A 653 7.67 -3.28 -5.56
N ALA A 654 6.86 -4.25 -5.16
CA ALA A 654 5.68 -4.02 -4.35
C ALA A 654 5.92 -4.40 -2.89
N LEU A 655 5.75 -3.42 -2.00
CA LEU A 655 5.60 -3.70 -0.56
C LEU A 655 4.24 -4.33 -0.32
N THR A 656 4.20 -5.38 0.50
CA THR A 656 2.93 -5.96 0.93
C THR A 656 2.26 -5.04 1.94
N PRO A 657 0.97 -4.71 1.76
CA PRO A 657 0.24 -3.95 2.76
C PRO A 657 0.24 -4.66 4.12
N LEU A 658 0.49 -3.90 5.17
CA LEU A 658 0.54 -4.41 6.53
C LEU A 658 -0.86 -4.82 7.02
N PRO A 659 -0.96 -5.83 7.89
CA PRO A 659 -2.25 -6.27 8.42
C PRO A 659 -2.91 -5.18 9.26
N SER A 660 -4.24 -5.17 9.26
CA SER A 660 -5.03 -4.25 10.08
C SER A 660 -4.81 -4.51 11.58
N ARG A 661 -4.77 -3.43 12.35
CA ARG A 661 -4.69 -3.45 13.81
C ARG A 661 -5.94 -2.82 14.41
N PRO A 662 -6.49 -3.36 15.52
CA PRO A 662 -7.67 -2.79 16.16
C PRO A 662 -7.43 -1.33 16.59
N LEU A 663 -8.28 -0.43 16.13
CA LEU A 663 -8.41 0.94 16.63
C LEU A 663 -9.29 0.96 17.89
N THR A 664 -10.30 0.09 17.91
CA THR A 664 -11.22 -0.09 19.04
C THR A 664 -11.28 -1.55 19.47
N SER A 665 -11.70 -1.83 20.69
CA SER A 665 -12.22 -3.15 21.07
C SER A 665 -13.60 -3.39 20.45
N HIS A 666 -14.21 -4.54 20.70
CA HIS A 666 -15.62 -4.76 20.43
C HIS A 666 -16.46 -3.76 21.25
N MET A 667 -17.30 -2.99 20.59
CA MET A 667 -18.18 -1.97 21.17
C MET A 667 -19.63 -2.34 20.91
N ASP A 668 -20.53 -1.91 21.78
CA ASP A 668 -21.96 -2.01 21.51
C ASP A 668 -22.30 -1.28 20.22
N PHE A 669 -23.04 -1.95 19.34
CA PHE A 669 -23.37 -1.45 18.01
C PHE A 669 -24.24 -0.20 18.06
N ASP A 670 -25.33 -0.23 18.81
CA ASP A 670 -26.32 0.85 18.83
C ASP A 670 -25.73 2.12 19.47
N GLU A 671 -24.95 1.98 20.52
CA GLU A 671 -24.23 3.10 21.16
C GLU A 671 -23.21 3.70 20.17
N SER A 672 -22.45 2.86 19.46
CA SER A 672 -21.42 3.29 18.50
C SER A 672 -22.03 4.03 17.32
N ILE A 673 -23.11 3.50 16.75
CA ILE A 673 -23.86 4.14 15.65
C ILE A 673 -24.46 5.48 16.10
N SER A 674 -24.98 5.56 17.32
CA SER A 674 -25.51 6.81 17.88
C SER A 674 -24.41 7.88 17.98
N LYS A 675 -23.23 7.52 18.47
CA LYS A 675 -22.06 8.44 18.56
C LYS A 675 -21.62 8.93 17.18
N LEU A 676 -21.48 8.02 16.21
CA LEU A 676 -21.09 8.37 14.83
C LEU A 676 -22.15 9.24 14.15
N SER A 677 -23.44 8.92 14.33
CA SER A 677 -24.56 9.69 13.78
C SER A 677 -24.64 11.09 14.35
N SER A 678 -24.32 11.26 15.65
CA SER A 678 -24.31 12.57 16.28
C SER A 678 -23.24 13.52 15.67
N LEU A 679 -22.10 12.97 15.24
CA LEU A 679 -21.11 13.74 14.50
C LEU A 679 -21.62 14.19 13.13
N CYS A 680 -22.36 13.32 12.43
CA CYS A 680 -22.92 13.68 11.13
C CYS A 680 -23.91 14.87 11.23
N GLN A 681 -24.64 15.00 12.34
CA GLN A 681 -25.59 16.09 12.57
C GLN A 681 -24.91 17.43 12.96
N LYS A 682 -23.67 17.42 13.47
CA LYS A 682 -22.96 18.64 13.87
C LYS A 682 -22.73 19.62 12.71
N ARG A 683 -22.53 19.13 11.50
CA ARG A 683 -22.30 19.97 10.30
C ARG A 683 -23.52 20.82 9.96
N ASP A 684 -24.71 20.24 10.01
CA ASP A 684 -25.95 20.94 9.68
C ASP A 684 -26.16 22.15 10.63
N ALA A 685 -25.73 22.02 11.87
CA ALA A 685 -25.76 23.10 12.86
C ALA A 685 -24.67 24.18 12.59
N LEU A 686 -23.53 23.82 12.02
CA LEU A 686 -22.46 24.76 11.64
C LEU A 686 -22.85 25.58 10.41
N ASP A 687 -23.42 24.93 9.39
CA ASP A 687 -23.88 25.59 8.17
C ASP A 687 -25.05 26.51 8.43
N THR A 688 -25.95 26.13 9.33
CA THR A 688 -27.06 27.00 9.79
C THR A 688 -26.56 28.23 10.52
N ARG A 689 -25.51 28.13 11.34
CA ARG A 689 -24.88 29.28 12.02
C ARG A 689 -24.13 30.20 11.05
N ARG A 690 -23.47 29.66 10.02
CA ARG A 690 -22.81 30.45 8.97
C ARG A 690 -23.84 31.19 8.11
N GLY A 691 -24.92 30.56 7.72
CA GLY A 691 -26.01 31.21 6.97
C GLY A 691 -26.69 32.36 7.72
N LEU A 692 -26.68 32.32 9.08
CA LEU A 692 -27.18 33.40 9.93
C LEU A 692 -26.21 34.58 10.08
N ILE A 693 -24.90 34.33 9.86
CA ILE A 693 -23.85 35.38 9.98
C ILE A 693 -23.57 36.05 8.64
N GLU A 694 -23.67 35.36 7.52
CA GLU A 694 -23.25 35.84 6.20
C GLU A 694 -24.37 36.28 5.29
N GLY A 695 -25.65 36.37 5.66
CA GLY A 695 -26.75 37.02 4.92
C GLY A 695 -26.74 36.89 3.37
N SER A 696 -26.00 35.96 2.80
CA SER A 696 -25.84 35.76 1.38
C SER A 696 -26.51 34.45 0.94
N ALA A 697 -27.47 34.57 0.05
CA ALA A 697 -28.14 33.47 -0.58
C ALA A 697 -27.13 32.55 -1.31
N VAL A 698 -26.88 31.37 -0.73
CA VAL A 698 -26.19 30.30 -1.45
C VAL A 698 -27.21 29.62 -2.35
N TYR A 699 -27.03 29.78 -3.65
CA TYR A 699 -27.78 29.05 -4.66
C TYR A 699 -27.39 27.55 -4.56
N PHE A 700 -28.23 26.75 -3.96
CA PHE A 700 -28.18 25.29 -4.09
C PHE A 700 -28.78 24.95 -5.46
N GLY A 701 -27.91 24.63 -6.43
CA GLY A 701 -28.32 23.84 -7.57
C GLY A 701 -28.80 22.49 -7.04
N LYS A 702 -29.99 22.04 -7.48
CA LYS A 702 -30.47 20.70 -7.22
C LYS A 702 -29.39 19.71 -7.62
N PRO A 703 -29.09 18.65 -6.83
CA PRO A 703 -28.24 17.58 -7.30
C PRO A 703 -28.92 16.93 -8.50
N GLU A 704 -28.34 17.08 -9.67
CA GLU A 704 -28.65 16.18 -10.78
C GLU A 704 -27.98 14.86 -10.40
N ASP A 705 -28.81 13.87 -10.07
CA ASP A 705 -28.44 12.49 -9.85
C ASP A 705 -27.97 11.87 -11.17
N GLU A 706 -26.74 12.16 -11.59
CA GLU A 706 -26.05 11.35 -12.58
C GLU A 706 -25.06 10.42 -11.86
N GLU A 707 -25.57 9.25 -11.48
CA GLU A 707 -24.75 8.09 -11.20
C GLU A 707 -24.00 7.70 -12.46
N HIS A 708 -22.74 8.10 -12.58
CA HIS A 708 -21.90 7.62 -13.68
C HIS A 708 -21.40 6.20 -13.36
N VAL A 709 -22.12 5.26 -13.93
CA VAL A 709 -21.77 3.85 -13.90
C VAL A 709 -20.67 3.59 -14.93
N VAL A 710 -19.47 3.22 -14.48
CA VAL A 710 -18.33 2.92 -15.35
C VAL A 710 -18.22 1.41 -15.54
N PRO A 711 -18.38 0.87 -16.77
CA PRO A 711 -18.19 -0.56 -17.00
C PRO A 711 -16.72 -0.96 -16.83
N ILE A 712 -16.47 -2.05 -16.14
CA ILE A 712 -15.12 -2.65 -16.00
C ILE A 712 -14.69 -3.16 -17.39
N ARG A 713 -13.69 -2.53 -17.99
CA ARG A 713 -13.11 -3.01 -19.25
C ARG A 713 -12.27 -4.25 -19.00
N SER A 714 -12.70 -5.39 -19.53
CA SER A 714 -11.82 -6.55 -19.68
C SER A 714 -10.68 -6.16 -20.64
N ARG A 715 -9.44 -6.14 -20.16
CA ARG A 715 -8.28 -6.10 -21.06
C ARG A 715 -8.19 -7.44 -21.75
N GLY A 716 -8.70 -7.52 -22.97
CA GLY A 716 -8.39 -8.57 -23.90
C GLY A 716 -6.87 -8.65 -24.03
N ALA A 717 -6.34 -9.84 -23.85
CA ALA A 717 -4.96 -10.16 -24.15
C ALA A 717 -4.68 -9.87 -25.63
N SER A 718 -4.08 -8.73 -25.94
CA SER A 718 -3.42 -8.54 -27.23
C SER A 718 -1.99 -9.05 -27.08
N ALA A 719 -1.77 -10.23 -27.59
CA ALA A 719 -0.44 -10.75 -27.87
C ALA A 719 0.21 -9.94 -28.98
N SER A 720 1.54 -9.74 -28.79
CA SER A 720 2.56 -9.68 -29.81
C SER A 720 2.83 -8.35 -30.54
N PRO A 721 4.08 -8.25 -31.05
CA PRO A 721 5.30 -9.04 -30.79
C PRO A 721 6.32 -8.35 -29.88
#